data_826ddd451f349d8e53b536fde7b5e847
#
_entry.id   826ddd451f349d8e53b536fde7b5e847
#
_cell.length_a   1.000
_cell.length_b   1.000
_cell.length_c   1.000
_cell.angle_alpha   90.00
_cell.angle_beta   90.00
_cell.angle_gamma   90.00
#
_symmetry.space_group_name_H-M   'P 1'
#
loop_
_entity.id
_entity.type
_entity.pdbx_description
1 polymer ?
#
loop_
_entity_poly.entity_id
_entity_poly.type
_entity_poly.pdbx_seq_one_letter_code
_entity_poly.pdbx_strand_id
1 'polypeptide(L)'
;MTMRLPVLLLAAVLCLVVHAHEAATIVPTPVQLIEGTGTCKLDTVTVDCRDAALLPAAQYLAQSLAGRATVAATGGRATSVKLALDTTLEASQYRLDIAPGHIDITGGDYSGVACGIATLRQLLPAASGSIEVPCLRITDKPRYGWRGLLLDSSRHFWSVDEVKRLLDLMACYKLNRLHWHLVDDEGWRIEIKRYPQLTGQGAFRPFDSHDLGCEERAAREHNADLRVDRAKMKVDEHGDSVYGGYYTQRQLRDVVAYARERGIEIMPEVDFPGHSRMATTVLPWLSCQGEPSSTLCVGSDATLQFCKNVYDEVIDIFPFAYVHMGGDEVDKRNWQSCPRCRQRMRQCGIASIEGLQGWFVRQLEAYFNAKGRHLVGWDEIADDGLGTGSVVQWWRGWNKGVVERATVQGKQVICSPTTCLYFDYGQDDGTIDEILRYDPRSTAGLSAGQQQLILGMQGNTWCEWIATEARLQYQVMPRMIALAERAWTSDTCRERVVARFHEKLPAQLERLDALHVRYKLPDITGVSEHTLYTGHGVLWPAIAYGKATLRYTTDGTVPTCQSPAITGPVEVTRDTHFTIASFRPDGSRSDMVTATYAQARYMPALDVTPKTDGLLVEWHRNTGGDHCSDIAQGALIARLVSPAVQLPPAIDHDYSVIFKGYLYAPADGIYEFALDSDDGSQWLIDGTLLIDNDGPHSTIVRRNQAALRQGWHATEVHYFDYNDNGGTLHATVRCVDNPALQVTYKH
;
A
#
# COMPACT_ATOMS: atom_id res chain seq x y z
N MET A 1 -31.41 35.86 -41.48
CA MET A 1 -31.95 34.67 -40.81
C MET A 1 -31.11 33.48 -41.16
N THR A 2 -29.89 33.39 -40.69
CA THR A 2 -28.99 32.22 -40.84
C THR A 2 -27.73 32.41 -40.00
N MET A 3 -27.81 32.18 -38.70
CA MET A 3 -26.59 32.01 -37.85
C MET A 3 -26.87 31.43 -36.45
N ARG A 4 -27.81 30.48 -36.31
CA ARG A 4 -28.09 29.82 -35.01
C ARG A 4 -27.89 28.30 -34.99
N LEU A 5 -27.62 27.64 -36.16
CA LEU A 5 -27.43 26.18 -36.22
C LEU A 5 -26.05 25.68 -35.77
N PRO A 6 -24.90 26.36 -36.05
CA PRO A 6 -23.59 25.78 -35.69
C PRO A 6 -23.28 25.80 -34.19
N VAL A 7 -23.85 26.76 -33.42
CA VAL A 7 -23.57 26.86 -31.96
C VAL A 7 -24.26 25.77 -31.15
N LEU A 8 -25.50 25.41 -31.53
CA LEU A 8 -26.23 24.30 -30.90
C LEU A 8 -25.63 22.92 -31.20
N LEU A 9 -25.10 22.72 -32.44
CA LEU A 9 -24.44 21.48 -32.80
C LEU A 9 -23.06 21.36 -32.08
N LEU A 10 -22.32 22.44 -31.94
CA LEU A 10 -21.04 22.46 -31.25
C LEU A 10 -21.22 22.24 -29.75
N ALA A 11 -22.25 22.85 -29.13
CA ALA A 11 -22.58 22.63 -27.72
C ALA A 11 -23.05 21.19 -27.45
N ALA A 12 -23.85 20.60 -28.38
CA ALA A 12 -24.29 19.20 -28.26
C ALA A 12 -23.13 18.21 -28.45
N VAL A 13 -22.20 18.49 -29.37
CA VAL A 13 -21.00 17.67 -29.59
C VAL A 13 -20.05 17.81 -28.40
N LEU A 14 -19.85 19.01 -27.86
CA LEU A 14 -19.03 19.24 -26.67
C LEU A 14 -19.62 18.54 -25.43
N CYS A 15 -20.94 18.60 -25.26
CA CYS A 15 -21.64 17.93 -24.18
C CYS A 15 -21.52 16.39 -24.31
N LEU A 16 -21.67 15.83 -25.49
CA LEU A 16 -21.49 14.40 -25.75
C LEU A 16 -20.05 13.93 -25.50
N VAL A 17 -19.06 14.72 -25.88
CA VAL A 17 -17.64 14.40 -25.66
C VAL A 17 -17.30 14.42 -24.16
N VAL A 18 -17.80 15.37 -23.39
CA VAL A 18 -17.58 15.46 -21.95
C VAL A 18 -18.20 14.26 -21.22
N HIS A 19 -19.44 13.87 -21.57
CA HIS A 19 -20.12 12.76 -20.90
C HIS A 19 -19.58 11.37 -21.30
N ALA A 20 -19.13 11.20 -22.54
CA ALA A 20 -18.42 9.96 -22.94
C ALA A 20 -17.10 9.82 -22.19
N HIS A 21 -16.44 10.94 -21.87
CA HIS A 21 -15.20 10.93 -21.08
C HIS A 21 -15.45 10.47 -19.63
N GLU A 22 -16.54 10.90 -18.99
CA GLU A 22 -16.86 10.50 -17.60
C GLU A 22 -17.15 9.00 -17.47
N ALA A 23 -17.88 8.40 -18.40
CA ALA A 23 -18.14 6.95 -18.40
C ALA A 23 -16.84 6.12 -18.59
N ALA A 24 -15.91 6.63 -19.37
CA ALA A 24 -14.61 5.99 -19.61
C ALA A 24 -13.69 5.99 -18.37
N THR A 25 -13.93 6.86 -17.39
CA THR A 25 -13.06 7.02 -16.20
C THR A 25 -13.46 6.17 -15.00
N ILE A 26 -14.55 5.39 -15.07
CA ILE A 26 -15.02 4.53 -13.94
C ILE A 26 -13.92 3.53 -13.53
N VAL A 27 -13.65 3.48 -12.22
CA VAL A 27 -12.74 2.51 -11.59
C VAL A 27 -13.45 1.86 -10.39
N PRO A 28 -13.47 0.53 -10.26
CA PRO A 28 -12.94 -0.48 -11.19
C PRO A 28 -13.63 -0.46 -12.55
N THR A 29 -12.85 -0.84 -13.58
CA THR A 29 -13.32 -0.89 -14.97
C THR A 29 -14.44 -1.91 -15.11
N PRO A 30 -15.65 -1.50 -15.57
CA PRO A 30 -16.74 -2.42 -15.79
C PRO A 30 -16.42 -3.49 -16.87
N VAL A 31 -16.96 -4.70 -16.66
CA VAL A 31 -16.82 -5.81 -17.64
C VAL A 31 -17.45 -5.44 -18.97
N GLN A 32 -18.61 -4.80 -18.94
CA GLN A 32 -19.32 -4.34 -20.13
C GLN A 32 -19.94 -2.97 -19.88
N LEU A 33 -19.66 -2.03 -20.75
CA LEU A 33 -20.27 -0.71 -20.81
C LEU A 33 -20.74 -0.43 -22.23
N ILE A 34 -22.00 -0.06 -22.37
CA ILE A 34 -22.62 0.35 -23.65
C ILE A 34 -23.13 1.76 -23.47
N GLU A 35 -22.57 2.69 -24.22
CA GLU A 35 -23.01 4.08 -24.22
C GLU A 35 -24.38 4.22 -24.89
N GLY A 36 -25.24 5.02 -24.27
CA GLY A 36 -26.53 5.41 -24.80
C GLY A 36 -26.50 6.86 -25.35
N THR A 37 -27.64 7.34 -25.82
CA THR A 37 -27.77 8.72 -26.31
C THR A 37 -28.51 9.57 -25.29
N GLY A 38 -28.00 10.79 -25.01
CA GLY A 38 -28.60 11.75 -24.11
C GLY A 38 -28.15 11.60 -22.66
N THR A 39 -28.82 12.35 -21.77
CA THR A 39 -28.50 12.42 -20.33
C THR A 39 -29.74 12.17 -19.49
N CYS A 40 -29.54 11.76 -18.25
CA CYS A 40 -30.56 11.66 -17.21
C CYS A 40 -30.31 12.76 -16.17
N LYS A 41 -31.32 13.59 -15.91
CA LYS A 41 -31.27 14.69 -14.92
C LYS A 41 -31.63 14.18 -13.53
N LEU A 42 -30.84 14.56 -12.54
CA LEU A 42 -30.99 14.15 -11.14
C LEU A 42 -31.34 15.35 -10.21
N ASP A 43 -32.02 16.36 -10.71
CA ASP A 43 -32.39 17.56 -9.93
C ASP A 43 -33.44 17.26 -8.84
N THR A 44 -34.35 16.33 -9.13
CA THR A 44 -35.33 15.78 -8.19
C THR A 44 -35.44 14.28 -8.43
N VAL A 45 -35.15 13.49 -7.43
CA VAL A 45 -35.01 12.02 -7.54
C VAL A 45 -35.99 11.34 -6.56
N THR A 46 -36.65 10.30 -7.02
CA THR A 46 -37.34 9.34 -6.16
C THR A 46 -36.61 8.01 -6.23
N VAL A 47 -36.07 7.54 -5.11
CA VAL A 47 -35.49 6.19 -5.01
C VAL A 47 -36.64 5.22 -4.70
N ASP A 48 -37.07 4.47 -5.72
CA ASP A 48 -38.09 3.41 -5.60
C ASP A 48 -37.44 2.15 -5.01
N CYS A 49 -37.75 1.86 -3.77
CA CYS A 49 -37.28 0.68 -3.05
C CYS A 49 -38.48 -0.07 -2.47
N ARG A 50 -38.84 -1.19 -3.12
CA ARG A 50 -39.96 -2.05 -2.67
C ARG A 50 -39.52 -3.18 -1.76
N ASP A 51 -38.27 -3.57 -1.85
CA ASP A 51 -37.68 -4.61 -1.00
C ASP A 51 -37.12 -3.98 0.27
N ALA A 52 -37.69 -4.34 1.42
CA ALA A 52 -37.24 -3.87 2.73
C ALA A 52 -35.74 -4.17 3.00
N ALA A 53 -35.21 -5.24 2.42
CA ALA A 53 -33.79 -5.58 2.56
C ALA A 53 -32.86 -4.56 1.88
N LEU A 54 -33.36 -3.83 0.87
CA LEU A 54 -32.60 -2.80 0.16
C LEU A 54 -32.81 -1.38 0.71
N LEU A 55 -33.66 -1.21 1.75
CA LEU A 55 -33.93 0.11 2.31
C LEU A 55 -32.66 0.83 2.78
N PRO A 56 -31.67 0.18 3.45
CA PRO A 56 -30.41 0.86 3.82
C PRO A 56 -29.63 1.34 2.60
N ALA A 57 -29.56 0.57 1.52
CA ALA A 57 -28.93 0.97 0.26
C ALA A 57 -29.63 2.17 -0.40
N ALA A 58 -30.98 2.19 -0.35
CA ALA A 58 -31.77 3.31 -0.86
C ALA A 58 -31.52 4.59 -0.06
N GLN A 59 -31.43 4.49 1.25
CA GLN A 59 -31.09 5.62 2.14
C GLN A 59 -29.69 6.14 1.87
N TYR A 60 -28.70 5.24 1.73
CA TYR A 60 -27.32 5.60 1.38
C TYR A 60 -27.25 6.32 0.02
N LEU A 61 -27.96 5.83 -1.00
CA LEU A 61 -28.02 6.50 -2.30
C LEU A 61 -28.68 7.90 -2.17
N ALA A 62 -29.79 8.00 -1.44
CA ALA A 62 -30.48 9.28 -1.25
C ALA A 62 -29.59 10.32 -0.55
N GLN A 63 -28.84 9.91 0.48
CA GLN A 63 -27.85 10.78 1.14
C GLN A 63 -26.77 11.25 0.16
N SER A 64 -26.30 10.37 -0.73
CA SER A 64 -25.27 10.68 -1.73
C SER A 64 -25.72 11.72 -2.77
N LEU A 65 -27.02 11.94 -2.92
CA LEU A 65 -27.60 12.92 -3.84
C LEU A 65 -27.90 14.29 -3.17
N ALA A 66 -27.28 14.57 -2.03
CA ALA A 66 -27.23 15.88 -1.39
C ALA A 66 -28.60 16.54 -1.22
N GLY A 67 -29.59 15.82 -0.70
CA GLY A 67 -30.95 16.33 -0.42
C GLY A 67 -31.89 16.46 -1.63
N ARG A 68 -31.45 16.00 -2.81
CA ARG A 68 -32.26 15.97 -4.06
C ARG A 68 -33.13 14.73 -4.18
N ALA A 69 -32.90 13.73 -3.32
CA ALA A 69 -33.58 12.46 -3.39
C ALA A 69 -34.46 12.19 -2.18
N THR A 70 -35.58 11.52 -2.42
CA THR A 70 -36.50 10.98 -1.40
C THR A 70 -36.65 9.48 -1.64
N VAL A 71 -36.69 8.68 -0.57
CA VAL A 71 -36.99 7.25 -0.66
C VAL A 71 -38.48 7.05 -0.57
N ALA A 72 -39.08 6.42 -1.57
CA ALA A 72 -40.53 6.16 -1.61
C ALA A 72 -40.81 4.83 -2.32
N ALA A 73 -41.93 4.19 -1.99
CA ALA A 73 -42.37 2.94 -2.61
C ALA A 73 -43.16 3.15 -3.92
N THR A 74 -43.47 4.39 -4.30
CA THR A 74 -44.23 4.72 -5.53
C THR A 74 -43.66 5.99 -6.16
N GLY A 75 -43.43 5.95 -7.48
CA GLY A 75 -42.85 7.04 -8.25
C GLY A 75 -43.71 8.33 -8.26
N GLY A 76 -43.01 9.48 -8.31
CA GLY A 76 -43.56 10.83 -8.46
C GLY A 76 -43.23 11.44 -9.83
N ARG A 77 -43.36 12.77 -9.97
CA ARG A 77 -42.97 13.55 -11.17
C ARG A 77 -41.43 13.71 -11.33
N ALA A 78 -40.64 13.06 -10.52
CA ALA A 78 -39.18 13.14 -10.44
C ALA A 78 -38.51 12.01 -11.25
N THR A 79 -37.22 12.14 -11.51
CA THR A 79 -36.43 11.02 -12.02
C THR A 79 -36.53 9.84 -11.06
N SER A 80 -36.86 8.66 -11.57
CA SER A 80 -37.01 7.46 -10.75
C SER A 80 -35.70 6.68 -10.77
N VAL A 81 -35.18 6.35 -9.57
CA VAL A 81 -34.08 5.37 -9.41
C VAL A 81 -34.60 4.14 -8.71
N LYS A 82 -34.70 3.01 -9.44
CA LYS A 82 -35.21 1.76 -8.91
C LYS A 82 -34.07 0.86 -8.44
N LEU A 83 -34.20 0.32 -7.23
CA LEU A 83 -33.32 -0.73 -6.70
C LEU A 83 -34.05 -2.07 -6.69
N ALA A 84 -33.41 -3.13 -7.20
CA ALA A 84 -33.98 -4.47 -7.27
C ALA A 84 -32.94 -5.57 -7.06
N LEU A 85 -33.43 -6.76 -6.65
CA LEU A 85 -32.65 -7.98 -6.64
C LEU A 85 -33.07 -8.88 -7.80
N ASP A 86 -32.11 -9.55 -8.42
CA ASP A 86 -32.30 -10.61 -9.42
C ASP A 86 -31.40 -11.79 -9.06
N THR A 87 -31.96 -12.81 -8.45
CA THR A 87 -31.25 -14.00 -7.98
C THR A 87 -30.65 -14.87 -9.10
N THR A 88 -30.89 -14.52 -10.37
CA THR A 88 -30.20 -15.14 -11.51
C THR A 88 -28.81 -14.59 -11.75
N LEU A 89 -28.48 -13.43 -11.16
CA LEU A 89 -27.16 -12.84 -11.17
C LEU A 89 -26.27 -13.47 -10.09
N GLU A 90 -24.97 -13.49 -10.33
CA GLU A 90 -23.99 -13.94 -9.33
C GLU A 90 -23.88 -12.97 -8.15
N ALA A 91 -23.27 -13.39 -7.06
CA ALA A 91 -22.99 -12.53 -5.92
C ALA A 91 -22.12 -11.33 -6.32
N SER A 92 -22.47 -10.15 -5.85
CA SER A 92 -21.84 -8.85 -6.19
C SER A 92 -21.94 -8.46 -7.68
N GLN A 93 -22.59 -9.26 -8.54
CA GLN A 93 -22.91 -8.87 -9.91
C GLN A 93 -24.03 -7.84 -9.93
N TYR A 94 -23.98 -6.89 -10.86
CA TYR A 94 -25.04 -5.90 -11.04
C TYR A 94 -25.26 -5.50 -12.51
N ARG A 95 -26.42 -4.96 -12.76
CA ARG A 95 -26.77 -4.19 -13.97
C ARG A 95 -27.15 -2.77 -13.56
N LEU A 96 -26.68 -1.80 -14.33
CA LEU A 96 -27.01 -0.39 -14.22
C LEU A 96 -27.50 0.08 -15.56
N ASP A 97 -28.77 0.47 -15.66
CA ASP A 97 -29.40 1.05 -16.85
C ASP A 97 -29.75 2.50 -16.56
N ILE A 98 -29.21 3.44 -17.32
CA ILE A 98 -29.49 4.87 -17.24
C ILE A 98 -30.17 5.33 -18.53
N ALA A 99 -31.41 5.81 -18.42
CA ALA A 99 -32.19 6.39 -19.49
C ALA A 99 -32.80 7.74 -19.06
N PRO A 100 -33.26 8.59 -19.98
CA PRO A 100 -33.86 9.88 -19.62
C PRO A 100 -35.01 9.71 -18.61
N GLY A 101 -34.88 10.30 -17.42
CA GLY A 101 -35.83 10.25 -16.34
C GLY A 101 -35.92 8.94 -15.57
N HIS A 102 -35.06 7.96 -15.84
CA HIS A 102 -35.12 6.64 -15.23
C HIS A 102 -33.73 6.00 -15.07
N ILE A 103 -33.49 5.40 -13.91
CA ILE A 103 -32.28 4.63 -13.58
C ILE A 103 -32.69 3.33 -12.91
N ASP A 104 -32.24 2.19 -13.43
CA ASP A 104 -32.40 0.89 -12.79
C ASP A 104 -31.06 0.36 -12.29
N ILE A 105 -30.99 -0.02 -11.00
CA ILE A 105 -29.88 -0.75 -10.41
C ILE A 105 -30.39 -2.09 -9.93
N THR A 106 -29.93 -3.17 -10.58
CA THR A 106 -30.29 -4.53 -10.23
C THR A 106 -29.07 -5.32 -9.83
N GLY A 107 -29.05 -5.85 -8.61
CA GLY A 107 -27.96 -6.69 -8.09
C GLY A 107 -28.36 -8.13 -7.90
N GLY A 108 -27.38 -9.08 -7.96
CA GLY A 108 -27.58 -10.48 -7.60
C GLY A 108 -27.82 -10.65 -6.09
N ASP A 109 -27.25 -9.76 -5.33
CA ASP A 109 -27.41 -9.64 -3.88
C ASP A 109 -27.32 -8.17 -3.45
N TYR A 110 -27.37 -7.90 -2.14
CA TYR A 110 -27.20 -6.56 -1.58
C TYR A 110 -25.88 -5.92 -2.03
N SER A 111 -24.78 -6.69 -2.01
CA SER A 111 -23.45 -6.21 -2.44
C SER A 111 -23.45 -5.79 -3.92
N GLY A 112 -24.17 -6.49 -4.79
CA GLY A 112 -24.35 -6.11 -6.19
C GLY A 112 -25.05 -4.77 -6.34
N VAL A 113 -26.13 -4.54 -5.59
CA VAL A 113 -26.82 -3.24 -5.57
C VAL A 113 -25.89 -2.13 -5.08
N ALA A 114 -25.15 -2.35 -4.00
CA ALA A 114 -24.18 -1.39 -3.48
C ALA A 114 -23.08 -1.08 -4.51
N CYS A 115 -22.58 -2.07 -5.27
CA CYS A 115 -21.64 -1.87 -6.36
C CYS A 115 -22.22 -1.03 -7.52
N GLY A 116 -23.49 -1.24 -7.85
CA GLY A 116 -24.20 -0.42 -8.83
C GLY A 116 -24.35 1.03 -8.37
N ILE A 117 -24.67 1.25 -7.10
CA ILE A 117 -24.70 2.59 -6.46
C ILE A 117 -23.31 3.25 -6.52
N ALA A 118 -22.24 2.52 -6.19
CA ALA A 118 -20.87 3.02 -6.28
C ALA A 118 -20.53 3.49 -7.71
N THR A 119 -20.95 2.75 -8.73
CA THR A 119 -20.77 3.13 -10.13
C THR A 119 -21.57 4.38 -10.48
N LEU A 120 -22.85 4.47 -10.08
CA LEU A 120 -23.65 5.67 -10.30
C LEU A 120 -23.02 6.90 -9.62
N ARG A 121 -22.52 6.75 -8.39
CA ARG A 121 -21.83 7.84 -7.67
C ARG A 121 -20.57 8.32 -8.39
N GLN A 122 -19.85 7.45 -9.07
CA GLN A 122 -18.69 7.86 -9.87
C GLN A 122 -19.07 8.63 -11.14
N LEU A 123 -20.29 8.50 -11.63
CA LEU A 123 -20.84 9.28 -12.75
C LEU A 123 -21.39 10.65 -12.32
N LEU A 124 -21.55 10.91 -10.99
CA LEU A 124 -22.00 12.20 -10.50
C LEU A 124 -20.89 13.24 -10.67
N PRO A 125 -21.19 14.42 -11.24
CA PRO A 125 -20.20 15.49 -11.35
C PRO A 125 -19.82 16.01 -9.95
N ALA A 126 -18.53 16.36 -9.80
CA ALA A 126 -17.99 16.87 -8.54
C ALA A 126 -18.48 18.32 -8.21
N ALA A 127 -19.08 19.02 -9.16
CA ALA A 127 -19.48 20.42 -9.03
C ALA A 127 -20.94 20.59 -8.56
N SER A 128 -21.23 21.67 -7.81
CA SER A 128 -22.57 22.11 -7.46
C SER A 128 -23.32 22.66 -8.68
N GLY A 129 -24.56 22.23 -8.92
CA GLY A 129 -25.37 22.65 -10.07
C GLY A 129 -26.42 21.60 -10.42
N SER A 130 -27.03 21.69 -11.62
CA SER A 130 -27.84 20.60 -12.16
C SER A 130 -26.98 19.36 -12.36
N ILE A 131 -27.46 18.23 -11.84
CA ILE A 131 -26.76 16.95 -11.99
C ILE A 131 -27.33 16.23 -13.19
N GLU A 132 -26.49 15.99 -14.20
CA GLU A 132 -26.80 15.18 -15.36
C GLU A 132 -25.79 14.04 -15.47
N VAL A 133 -26.26 12.83 -15.68
CA VAL A 133 -25.42 11.64 -15.90
C VAL A 133 -25.66 11.10 -17.32
N PRO A 134 -24.65 10.54 -18.00
CA PRO A 134 -24.82 10.00 -19.35
C PRO A 134 -25.78 8.80 -19.34
N CYS A 135 -26.59 8.69 -20.39
CA CYS A 135 -27.38 7.47 -20.62
C CYS A 135 -26.41 6.36 -21.03
N LEU A 136 -26.48 5.21 -20.35
CA LEU A 136 -25.62 4.04 -20.59
C LEU A 136 -26.21 2.78 -19.98
N ARG A 137 -25.65 1.65 -20.38
CA ARG A 137 -25.91 0.36 -19.76
C ARG A 137 -24.61 -0.30 -19.32
N ILE A 138 -24.54 -0.74 -18.06
CA ILE A 138 -23.43 -1.50 -17.52
C ILE A 138 -23.92 -2.87 -17.06
N THR A 139 -23.16 -3.93 -17.41
CA THR A 139 -23.25 -5.24 -16.78
C THR A 139 -21.89 -5.58 -16.23
N ASP A 140 -21.80 -5.84 -14.93
CA ASP A 140 -20.52 -5.88 -14.25
C ASP A 140 -20.50 -6.86 -13.09
N LYS A 141 -19.34 -7.46 -12.82
CA LYS A 141 -19.10 -8.35 -11.68
C LYS A 141 -17.62 -8.39 -11.30
N PRO A 142 -17.31 -8.63 -10.01
CA PRO A 142 -15.92 -8.74 -9.58
C PRO A 142 -15.29 -10.09 -9.97
N ARG A 143 -13.97 -10.09 -10.16
CA ARG A 143 -13.17 -11.31 -10.29
C ARG A 143 -13.03 -12.05 -8.97
N TYR A 144 -12.85 -11.30 -7.86
CA TYR A 144 -12.67 -11.85 -6.52
C TYR A 144 -13.83 -11.45 -5.59
N GLY A 145 -14.28 -12.42 -4.80
CA GLY A 145 -15.29 -12.21 -3.76
C GLY A 145 -14.77 -11.41 -2.57
N TRP A 146 -13.48 -11.55 -2.25
CA TRP A 146 -12.79 -10.80 -1.19
C TRP A 146 -12.00 -9.63 -1.77
N ARG A 147 -12.34 -8.42 -1.40
CA ARG A 147 -11.70 -7.16 -1.79
C ARG A 147 -11.55 -6.33 -0.52
N GLY A 148 -10.43 -6.57 0.18
CA GLY A 148 -10.26 -6.12 1.57
C GLY A 148 -9.31 -4.95 1.73
N LEU A 149 -9.47 -4.26 2.87
CA LEU A 149 -8.50 -3.34 3.43
C LEU A 149 -8.42 -3.57 4.94
N LEU A 150 -7.19 -3.68 5.49
CA LEU A 150 -6.96 -3.68 6.92
C LEU A 150 -6.77 -2.26 7.42
N LEU A 151 -7.36 -1.95 8.58
CA LEU A 151 -7.10 -0.76 9.36
C LEU A 151 -6.63 -1.17 10.76
N ASP A 152 -5.42 -0.78 11.11
CA ASP A 152 -4.88 -0.93 12.46
C ASP A 152 -5.31 0.26 13.33
N SER A 153 -6.12 -0.02 14.35
CA SER A 153 -6.54 0.95 15.37
C SER A 153 -5.78 0.80 16.68
N SER A 154 -4.96 -0.24 16.80
CA SER A 154 -4.22 -0.51 18.04
C SER A 154 -3.03 0.43 18.19
N ARG A 155 -2.17 0.53 17.18
CA ARG A 155 -0.95 1.36 17.25
C ARG A 155 -1.33 2.83 17.29
N HIS A 156 -2.18 3.29 16.33
CA HIS A 156 -2.80 4.61 16.43
C HIS A 156 -4.33 4.50 16.39
N PHE A 157 -4.98 5.16 17.35
CA PHE A 157 -6.44 5.11 17.50
C PHE A 157 -7.16 5.97 16.45
N TRP A 158 -8.21 5.44 15.84
CA TRP A 158 -9.07 6.13 14.88
C TRP A 158 -10.43 6.41 15.48
N SER A 159 -10.92 7.63 15.40
CA SER A 159 -12.29 7.96 15.82
C SER A 159 -13.32 7.26 14.93
N VAL A 160 -14.55 7.13 15.42
CA VAL A 160 -15.66 6.56 14.64
C VAL A 160 -15.85 7.28 13.31
N ASP A 161 -15.68 8.60 13.29
CA ASP A 161 -15.87 9.41 12.08
C ASP A 161 -14.73 9.17 11.07
N GLU A 162 -13.49 9.00 11.52
CA GLU A 162 -12.36 8.64 10.65
C GLU A 162 -12.57 7.26 10.02
N VAL A 163 -13.01 6.27 10.79
CA VAL A 163 -13.35 4.93 10.27
C VAL A 163 -14.49 5.01 9.25
N LYS A 164 -15.54 5.81 9.51
CA LYS A 164 -16.65 6.00 8.57
C LYS A 164 -16.21 6.66 7.26
N ARG A 165 -15.30 7.65 7.30
CA ARG A 165 -14.75 8.25 6.08
C ARG A 165 -13.93 7.24 5.27
N LEU A 166 -13.16 6.37 5.91
CA LEU A 166 -12.46 5.28 5.23
C LEU A 166 -13.45 4.31 4.55
N LEU A 167 -14.54 3.95 5.24
CA LEU A 167 -15.61 3.11 4.68
C LEU A 167 -16.28 3.76 3.46
N ASP A 168 -16.44 5.08 3.46
CA ASP A 168 -16.96 5.83 2.30
C ASP A 168 -16.03 5.75 1.08
N LEU A 169 -14.71 5.84 1.30
CA LEU A 169 -13.71 5.67 0.25
C LEU A 169 -13.67 4.22 -0.26
N MET A 170 -13.72 3.24 0.63
CA MET A 170 -13.80 1.82 0.27
C MET A 170 -15.04 1.54 -0.59
N ALA A 171 -16.20 2.04 -0.19
CA ALA A 171 -17.46 1.88 -0.92
C ALA A 171 -17.41 2.51 -2.32
N CYS A 172 -16.79 3.68 -2.46
CA CYS A 172 -16.65 4.36 -3.75
C CYS A 172 -15.94 3.49 -4.80
N TYR A 173 -14.98 2.67 -4.35
CA TYR A 173 -14.19 1.78 -5.20
C TYR A 173 -14.57 0.29 -5.08
N LYS A 174 -15.75 -0.01 -4.55
CA LYS A 174 -16.33 -1.37 -4.48
C LYS A 174 -15.50 -2.37 -3.66
N LEU A 175 -14.67 -1.92 -2.70
CA LEU A 175 -14.13 -2.80 -1.69
C LEU A 175 -15.27 -3.22 -0.75
N ASN A 176 -15.21 -4.48 -0.27
CA ASN A 176 -16.33 -5.05 0.46
C ASN A 176 -15.96 -5.70 1.80
N ARG A 177 -14.69 -5.62 2.22
CA ARG A 177 -14.22 -6.16 3.50
C ARG A 177 -13.33 -5.14 4.21
N LEU A 178 -13.76 -4.68 5.39
CA LEU A 178 -12.87 -4.00 6.31
C LEU A 178 -12.35 -5.05 7.31
N HIS A 179 -11.05 -5.31 7.29
CA HIS A 179 -10.35 -6.03 8.34
C HIS A 179 -9.95 -5.02 9.42
N TRP A 180 -10.58 -5.09 10.57
CA TRP A 180 -10.40 -4.09 11.63
C TRP A 180 -9.56 -4.67 12.76
N HIS A 181 -8.28 -4.31 12.79
CA HIS A 181 -7.33 -4.72 13.81
C HIS A 181 -7.51 -3.85 15.06
N LEU A 182 -8.07 -4.44 16.11
CA LEU A 182 -8.59 -3.73 17.28
C LEU A 182 -7.71 -3.89 18.52
N VAL A 183 -6.80 -4.84 18.51
CA VAL A 183 -5.99 -5.20 19.71
C VAL A 183 -4.60 -5.62 19.26
N ASP A 184 -3.58 -5.01 19.90
CA ASP A 184 -2.17 -5.35 19.76
C ASP A 184 -1.41 -4.96 21.04
N ASP A 185 -0.08 -5.01 21.01
CA ASP A 185 0.82 -4.69 22.11
C ASP A 185 0.66 -3.24 22.62
N GLU A 186 0.26 -2.30 21.77
CA GLU A 186 0.15 -0.87 22.06
C GLU A 186 -1.23 -0.43 22.53
N GLY A 187 -2.27 -1.23 22.30
CA GLY A 187 -3.59 -0.79 22.71
C GLY A 187 -4.72 -1.81 22.58
N TRP A 188 -5.63 -1.75 23.53
CA TRP A 188 -6.88 -2.50 23.51
C TRP A 188 -8.05 -1.58 23.16
N ARG A 189 -8.65 -1.70 21.97
CA ARG A 189 -9.59 -0.70 21.44
C ARG A 189 -11.06 -1.11 21.48
N ILE A 190 -11.37 -2.34 21.86
CA ILE A 190 -12.76 -2.85 21.91
C ILE A 190 -13.26 -3.00 23.34
N GLU A 191 -14.41 -2.41 23.66
CA GLU A 191 -15.08 -2.57 24.95
C GLU A 191 -15.51 -4.03 25.16
N ILE A 192 -14.97 -4.67 26.22
CA ILE A 192 -15.39 -5.99 26.69
C ILE A 192 -15.99 -5.80 28.09
N LYS A 193 -17.31 -5.91 28.19
CA LYS A 193 -18.03 -5.64 29.46
C LYS A 193 -17.62 -6.58 30.60
N ARG A 194 -17.24 -7.81 30.24
CA ARG A 194 -16.74 -8.78 31.22
C ARG A 194 -15.38 -8.41 31.78
N TYR A 195 -14.59 -7.65 31.05
CA TYR A 195 -13.24 -7.21 31.43
C TYR A 195 -13.07 -5.70 31.21
N PRO A 196 -13.78 -4.83 31.97
CA PRO A 196 -13.81 -3.39 31.72
C PRO A 196 -12.44 -2.71 31.86
N GLN A 197 -11.53 -3.30 32.63
CA GLN A 197 -10.15 -2.80 32.78
C GLN A 197 -9.36 -2.85 31.48
N LEU A 198 -9.70 -3.72 30.52
CA LEU A 198 -9.03 -3.77 29.21
C LEU A 198 -9.13 -2.43 28.47
N THR A 199 -10.27 -1.75 28.54
CA THR A 199 -10.43 -0.41 27.97
C THR A 199 -10.19 0.70 28.98
N GLY A 200 -10.46 0.48 30.27
CA GLY A 200 -10.21 1.47 31.31
C GLY A 200 -8.73 1.85 31.43
N GLN A 201 -7.86 0.85 31.35
CA GLN A 201 -6.41 1.00 31.44
C GLN A 201 -5.73 0.72 30.10
N GLY A 202 -6.02 -0.40 29.43
CA GLY A 202 -5.33 -0.87 28.25
C GLY A 202 -5.62 -0.09 26.95
N ALA A 203 -6.57 0.86 26.97
CA ALA A 203 -6.82 1.72 25.81
C ALA A 203 -5.93 2.98 25.76
N PHE A 204 -5.13 3.23 26.79
CA PHE A 204 -4.34 4.44 26.92
C PHE A 204 -2.91 4.09 27.36
N ARG A 205 -1.92 4.77 26.80
CA ARG A 205 -0.51 4.58 27.10
C ARG A 205 0.28 5.90 27.04
N PRO A 206 1.42 6.03 27.69
CA PRO A 206 2.39 7.07 27.39
C PRO A 206 2.85 6.97 25.92
N PHE A 207 3.48 7.99 25.39
CA PHE A 207 4.13 7.90 24.08
C PHE A 207 5.18 6.80 24.09
N ASP A 208 5.16 5.97 23.08
CA ASP A 208 6.17 4.96 22.82
C ASP A 208 7.22 5.45 21.80
N SER A 209 8.10 4.55 21.37
CA SER A 209 9.15 4.86 20.40
C SER A 209 8.59 5.26 19.02
N HIS A 210 7.43 4.71 18.60
CA HIS A 210 6.80 5.06 17.32
C HIS A 210 6.22 6.47 17.37
N ASP A 211 5.51 6.82 18.45
CA ASP A 211 4.99 8.18 18.64
C ASP A 211 6.11 9.22 18.61
N LEU A 212 7.20 8.96 19.35
CA LEU A 212 8.37 9.84 19.39
C LEU A 212 9.02 9.96 18.00
N GLY A 213 9.16 8.85 17.27
CA GLY A 213 9.65 8.85 15.91
C GLY A 213 8.75 9.60 14.93
N CYS A 214 7.42 9.53 15.10
CA CYS A 214 6.47 10.35 14.34
C CYS A 214 6.68 11.84 14.61
N GLU A 215 6.85 12.26 15.87
CA GLU A 215 7.14 13.65 16.24
C GLU A 215 8.47 14.13 15.67
N GLU A 216 9.53 13.34 15.78
CA GLU A 216 10.85 13.66 15.22
C GLU A 216 10.78 13.80 13.69
N ARG A 217 10.10 12.87 13.03
CA ARG A 217 9.89 12.92 11.59
C ARG A 217 9.07 14.13 11.17
N ALA A 218 8.01 14.45 11.90
CA ALA A 218 7.19 15.64 11.66
C ALA A 218 8.00 16.92 11.77
N ALA A 219 8.90 17.00 12.75
CA ALA A 219 9.79 18.15 12.92
C ALA A 219 10.83 18.24 11.80
N ARG A 220 11.50 17.13 11.46
CA ARG A 220 12.51 17.07 10.41
C ARG A 220 11.96 17.40 9.02
N GLU A 221 10.80 16.86 8.68
CA GLU A 221 10.15 17.06 7.38
C GLU A 221 9.26 18.30 7.36
N HIS A 222 9.14 19.03 8.46
CA HIS A 222 8.21 20.15 8.63
C HIS A 222 6.79 19.81 8.14
N ASN A 223 6.32 18.63 8.50
CA ASN A 223 5.05 18.07 8.04
C ASN A 223 4.15 17.70 9.21
N ALA A 224 3.11 18.52 9.44
CA ALA A 224 2.16 18.30 10.54
C ALA A 224 1.33 17.01 10.37
N ASP A 225 1.17 16.50 9.14
CA ASP A 225 0.42 15.28 8.85
C ASP A 225 1.08 14.01 9.43
N LEU A 226 2.35 14.10 9.82
CA LEU A 226 3.11 13.01 10.47
C LEU A 226 3.04 13.05 12.00
N ARG A 227 2.57 14.15 12.58
CA ARG A 227 2.57 14.37 14.04
C ARG A 227 1.43 13.61 14.70
N VAL A 228 1.67 13.08 15.90
CA VAL A 228 0.61 12.39 16.66
C VAL A 228 -0.56 13.34 16.97
N ASP A 229 -1.79 12.86 16.72
CA ASP A 229 -3.00 13.67 16.91
C ASP A 229 -3.24 13.99 18.40
N ARG A 230 -3.08 15.25 18.75
CA ARG A 230 -3.23 15.75 20.13
C ARG A 230 -4.68 15.67 20.64
N ALA A 231 -5.67 15.58 19.77
CA ALA A 231 -7.06 15.41 20.18
C ALA A 231 -7.32 14.02 20.80
N LYS A 232 -6.44 13.06 20.59
CA LYS A 232 -6.51 11.69 21.14
C LYS A 232 -5.70 11.53 22.44
N MET A 233 -5.19 12.63 22.99
CA MET A 233 -4.49 12.65 24.28
C MET A 233 -5.43 13.03 25.41
N LYS A 234 -5.17 12.49 26.60
CA LYS A 234 -5.81 12.90 27.85
C LYS A 234 -4.79 12.89 29.00
N VAL A 235 -5.17 13.51 30.11
CA VAL A 235 -4.44 13.34 31.38
C VAL A 235 -5.13 12.22 32.16
N ASP A 236 -4.36 11.24 32.63
CA ASP A 236 -4.87 10.13 33.44
C ASP A 236 -5.08 10.51 34.91
N GLU A 237 -5.47 9.55 35.75
CA GLU A 237 -5.71 9.76 37.17
C GLU A 237 -4.43 10.04 38.00
N HIS A 238 -3.26 9.77 37.43
CA HIS A 238 -1.95 10.03 38.02
C HIS A 238 -1.37 11.38 37.62
N GLY A 239 -2.03 12.08 36.67
CA GLY A 239 -1.57 13.36 36.12
C GLY A 239 -0.67 13.21 34.91
N ASP A 240 -0.49 11.98 34.39
CA ASP A 240 0.34 11.70 33.23
C ASP A 240 -0.43 11.92 31.92
N SER A 241 0.29 12.43 30.92
CA SER A 241 -0.27 12.61 29.57
C SER A 241 -0.21 11.29 28.82
N VAL A 242 -1.36 10.75 28.45
CA VAL A 242 -1.51 9.47 27.76
C VAL A 242 -2.25 9.61 26.44
N TYR A 243 -1.84 8.81 25.46
CA TYR A 243 -2.45 8.72 24.13
C TYR A 243 -3.35 7.49 24.03
N GLY A 244 -4.47 7.60 23.32
CA GLY A 244 -5.29 6.44 23.00
C GLY A 244 -6.77 6.76 22.84
N GLY A 245 -7.58 5.72 22.98
CA GLY A 245 -9.03 5.71 22.83
C GLY A 245 -9.55 4.29 22.69
N TYR A 246 -10.86 4.12 22.75
CA TYR A 246 -11.51 2.84 22.51
C TYR A 246 -12.92 3.06 21.96
N TYR A 247 -13.50 1.99 21.44
CA TYR A 247 -14.88 1.98 20.95
C TYR A 247 -15.76 1.26 21.95
N THR A 248 -16.85 1.94 22.36
CA THR A 248 -17.94 1.27 23.06
C THR A 248 -18.66 0.29 22.12
N GLN A 249 -19.26 -0.77 22.67
CA GLN A 249 -20.04 -1.72 21.86
C GLN A 249 -21.15 -1.05 21.05
N ARG A 250 -21.72 0.05 21.55
CA ARG A 250 -22.69 0.84 20.81
C ARG A 250 -22.08 1.50 19.58
N GLN A 251 -20.90 2.11 19.73
CA GLN A 251 -20.17 2.72 18.60
C GLN A 251 -19.77 1.68 17.56
N LEU A 252 -19.31 0.50 18.00
CA LEU A 252 -18.97 -0.59 17.09
C LEU A 252 -20.17 -1.07 16.28
N ARG A 253 -21.34 -1.26 16.93
CA ARG A 253 -22.57 -1.62 16.22
C ARG A 253 -23.04 -0.54 15.25
N ASP A 254 -22.85 0.74 15.58
CA ASP A 254 -23.13 1.85 14.67
C ASP A 254 -22.21 1.82 13.43
N VAL A 255 -20.91 1.58 13.61
CA VAL A 255 -19.95 1.42 12.49
C VAL A 255 -20.29 0.19 11.65
N VAL A 256 -20.67 -0.93 12.27
CA VAL A 256 -21.09 -2.15 11.55
C VAL A 256 -22.34 -1.87 10.70
N ALA A 257 -23.34 -1.19 11.24
CA ALA A 257 -24.53 -0.82 10.49
C ALA A 257 -24.18 0.12 9.31
N TYR A 258 -23.34 1.12 9.56
CA TYR A 258 -22.86 2.06 8.55
C TYR A 258 -22.10 1.38 7.40
N ALA A 259 -21.26 0.41 7.71
CA ALA A 259 -20.53 -0.39 6.72
C ALA A 259 -21.49 -1.24 5.87
N ARG A 260 -22.48 -1.88 6.51
CA ARG A 260 -23.47 -2.73 5.82
C ARG A 260 -24.34 -1.96 4.83
N GLU A 261 -24.74 -0.73 5.17
CA GLU A 261 -25.44 0.17 4.23
C GLU A 261 -24.66 0.34 2.92
N ARG A 262 -23.33 0.27 2.96
CA ARG A 262 -22.39 0.44 1.86
C ARG A 262 -21.96 -0.87 1.19
N GLY A 263 -22.53 -2.00 1.60
CA GLY A 263 -22.17 -3.32 1.09
C GLY A 263 -20.82 -3.84 1.61
N ILE A 264 -20.33 -3.29 2.75
CA ILE A 264 -19.08 -3.68 3.38
C ILE A 264 -19.37 -4.49 4.65
N GLU A 265 -18.73 -5.65 4.77
CA GLU A 265 -18.72 -6.44 6.00
C GLU A 265 -17.42 -6.18 6.76
N ILE A 266 -17.50 -6.10 8.10
CA ILE A 266 -16.35 -5.89 8.96
C ILE A 266 -15.92 -7.21 9.56
N MET A 267 -14.67 -7.61 9.30
CA MET A 267 -13.98 -8.71 9.99
C MET A 267 -13.19 -8.14 11.15
N PRO A 268 -13.62 -8.36 12.41
CA PRO A 268 -12.86 -7.92 13.57
C PRO A 268 -11.64 -8.80 13.77
N GLU A 269 -10.51 -8.21 14.17
CA GLU A 269 -9.36 -8.92 14.68
C GLU A 269 -9.10 -8.57 16.14
N VAL A 270 -8.92 -9.62 16.94
CA VAL A 270 -8.37 -9.58 18.29
C VAL A 270 -7.24 -10.58 18.31
N ASP A 271 -6.02 -10.10 18.34
CA ASP A 271 -4.84 -10.94 18.14
C ASP A 271 -4.52 -11.78 19.39
N PHE A 272 -4.44 -13.10 19.17
CA PHE A 272 -4.04 -14.10 20.15
C PHE A 272 -3.28 -15.24 19.45
N PRO A 273 -2.30 -15.88 20.12
CA PRO A 273 -1.79 -15.61 21.45
C PRO A 273 -0.62 -14.64 21.49
N GLY A 274 -0.17 -14.14 20.32
CA GLY A 274 0.81 -13.08 20.16
C GLY A 274 0.19 -11.69 20.39
N HIS A 275 0.95 -10.63 20.18
CA HIS A 275 0.49 -9.24 20.18
C HIS A 275 -0.46 -8.89 21.35
N SER A 276 -0.19 -9.48 22.53
CA SER A 276 -1.10 -9.45 23.67
C SER A 276 -0.52 -8.70 24.90
N ARG A 277 0.53 -7.88 24.70
CA ARG A 277 1.21 -7.15 25.79
C ARG A 277 0.23 -6.31 26.58
N MET A 278 -0.68 -5.58 25.90
CA MET A 278 -1.63 -4.73 26.60
C MET A 278 -2.59 -5.57 27.47
N ALA A 279 -3.07 -6.71 26.98
CA ALA A 279 -3.91 -7.61 27.75
C ALA A 279 -3.17 -8.18 28.98
N THR A 280 -1.91 -8.57 28.83
CA THR A 280 -1.08 -9.12 29.93
C THR A 280 -0.62 -8.05 30.91
N THR A 281 -0.45 -6.80 30.49
CA THR A 281 -0.17 -5.66 31.36
C THR A 281 -1.35 -5.40 32.30
N VAL A 282 -2.55 -5.38 31.77
CA VAL A 282 -3.78 -5.12 32.53
C VAL A 282 -4.21 -6.35 33.35
N LEU A 283 -4.01 -7.54 32.82
CA LEU A 283 -4.38 -8.83 33.41
C LEU A 283 -3.16 -9.77 33.48
N PRO A 284 -2.21 -9.57 34.42
CA PRO A 284 -0.93 -10.29 34.45
C PRO A 284 -1.05 -11.82 34.53
N TRP A 285 -2.16 -12.34 35.06
CA TRP A 285 -2.42 -13.78 35.13
C TRP A 285 -2.57 -14.47 33.77
N LEU A 286 -2.74 -13.70 32.69
CA LEU A 286 -2.78 -14.17 31.29
C LEU A 286 -1.39 -14.59 30.79
N SER A 287 -0.31 -14.05 31.34
CA SER A 287 1.06 -14.39 30.95
C SER A 287 1.61 -15.62 31.70
N CYS A 288 2.69 -16.19 31.20
CA CYS A 288 3.34 -17.35 31.81
C CYS A 288 3.96 -17.06 33.18
N GLN A 289 4.46 -15.85 33.39
CA GLN A 289 5.23 -15.46 34.57
C GLN A 289 4.50 -14.50 35.50
N GLY A 290 3.30 -14.02 35.10
CA GLY A 290 2.57 -12.99 35.84
C GLY A 290 3.10 -11.58 35.58
N GLU A 291 3.91 -11.39 34.55
CA GLU A 291 4.50 -10.12 34.12
C GLU A 291 3.99 -9.76 32.72
N PRO A 292 4.03 -8.47 32.29
CA PRO A 292 3.68 -8.08 30.93
C PRO A 292 4.49 -8.85 29.86
N SER A 293 3.78 -9.36 28.86
CA SER A 293 4.37 -10.18 27.78
C SER A 293 3.54 -10.00 26.53
N SER A 294 4.17 -9.94 25.36
CA SER A 294 3.46 -9.97 24.07
C SER A 294 2.75 -11.31 23.81
N THR A 295 2.97 -12.32 24.67
CA THR A 295 2.43 -13.67 24.43
C THR A 295 1.64 -14.20 25.63
N LEU A 296 0.43 -14.69 25.36
CA LEU A 296 -0.43 -15.33 26.37
C LEU A 296 0.11 -16.70 26.82
N CYS A 297 -0.23 -17.10 28.06
CA CYS A 297 0.03 -18.44 28.57
C CYS A 297 -1.01 -19.44 28.05
N VAL A 298 -0.81 -20.03 26.89
CA VAL A 298 -1.76 -20.96 26.24
C VAL A 298 -1.92 -22.30 27.00
N GLY A 299 -1.01 -22.62 27.92
CA GLY A 299 -1.14 -23.77 28.81
C GLY A 299 -2.21 -23.62 29.87
N SER A 300 -2.73 -22.43 30.13
CA SER A 300 -3.72 -22.11 31.14
C SER A 300 -5.16 -22.25 30.61
N ASP A 301 -6.01 -23.02 31.28
CA ASP A 301 -7.45 -23.10 30.92
C ASP A 301 -8.15 -21.76 31.16
N ALA A 302 -7.74 -20.98 32.15
CA ALA A 302 -8.27 -19.65 32.41
C ALA A 302 -7.97 -18.68 31.21
N THR A 303 -6.79 -18.78 30.64
CA THR A 303 -6.42 -17.99 29.44
C THR A 303 -7.29 -18.36 28.23
N LEU A 304 -7.48 -19.65 27.96
CA LEU A 304 -8.36 -20.09 26.88
C LEU A 304 -9.82 -19.65 27.12
N GLN A 305 -10.27 -19.70 28.38
CA GLN A 305 -11.61 -19.22 28.74
C GLN A 305 -11.74 -17.70 28.59
N PHE A 306 -10.68 -16.94 28.91
CA PHE A 306 -10.62 -15.51 28.68
C PHE A 306 -10.80 -15.19 27.17
N CYS A 307 -10.03 -15.84 26.30
CA CYS A 307 -10.16 -15.64 24.84
C CYS A 307 -11.60 -15.94 24.37
N LYS A 308 -12.20 -17.03 24.82
CA LYS A 308 -13.59 -17.37 24.48
C LYS A 308 -14.59 -16.32 24.98
N ASN A 309 -14.40 -15.80 26.20
CA ASN A 309 -15.27 -14.76 26.75
C ASN A 309 -15.17 -13.45 25.97
N VAL A 310 -13.95 -13.08 25.50
CA VAL A 310 -13.74 -11.93 24.63
C VAL A 310 -14.47 -12.13 23.30
N TYR A 311 -14.27 -13.28 22.65
CA TYR A 311 -14.93 -13.58 21.38
C TYR A 311 -16.45 -13.76 21.47
N ASP A 312 -17.02 -14.13 22.62
CA ASP A 312 -18.47 -14.11 22.83
C ASP A 312 -19.04 -12.69 22.56
N GLU A 313 -18.39 -11.67 23.14
CA GLU A 313 -18.83 -10.28 22.95
C GLU A 313 -18.49 -9.74 21.56
N VAL A 314 -17.33 -10.12 21.00
CA VAL A 314 -16.95 -9.75 19.62
C VAL A 314 -17.95 -10.28 18.59
N ILE A 315 -18.32 -11.56 18.68
CA ILE A 315 -19.27 -12.22 17.75
C ILE A 315 -20.67 -11.60 17.88
N ASP A 316 -21.08 -11.15 19.07
CA ASP A 316 -22.35 -10.46 19.28
C ASP A 316 -22.38 -9.06 18.61
N ILE A 317 -21.24 -8.39 18.53
CA ILE A 317 -21.09 -7.08 17.91
C ILE A 317 -20.99 -7.18 16.38
N PHE A 318 -20.17 -8.13 15.89
CA PHE A 318 -19.83 -8.28 14.47
C PHE A 318 -20.54 -9.50 13.87
N PRO A 319 -21.59 -9.31 13.06
CA PRO A 319 -22.40 -10.40 12.51
C PRO A 319 -21.75 -11.12 11.33
N PHE A 320 -20.61 -10.62 10.81
CA PHE A 320 -19.92 -11.24 9.69
C PHE A 320 -19.44 -12.65 10.03
N ALA A 321 -19.46 -13.55 9.04
CA ALA A 321 -19.16 -14.96 9.27
C ALA A 321 -17.70 -15.22 9.63
N TYR A 322 -16.79 -14.31 9.33
CA TYR A 322 -15.34 -14.45 9.53
C TYR A 322 -14.87 -13.59 10.72
N VAL A 323 -14.05 -14.19 11.58
CA VAL A 323 -13.42 -13.53 12.73
C VAL A 323 -11.93 -13.85 12.67
N HIS A 324 -11.10 -12.81 12.72
CA HIS A 324 -9.65 -12.95 12.67
C HIS A 324 -9.07 -13.07 14.08
N MET A 325 -8.20 -14.05 14.29
CA MET A 325 -7.60 -14.33 15.59
C MET A 325 -6.14 -13.87 15.71
N GLY A 326 -5.56 -13.30 14.67
CA GLY A 326 -4.12 -13.03 14.60
C GLY A 326 -3.33 -14.31 14.37
N GLY A 327 -2.43 -14.62 15.29
CA GLY A 327 -1.65 -15.86 15.33
C GLY A 327 -0.25 -15.76 14.74
N ASP A 328 0.15 -14.57 14.34
CA ASP A 328 1.46 -14.21 13.79
C ASP A 328 2.49 -13.94 14.90
N GLU A 329 3.76 -14.01 14.53
CA GLU A 329 4.95 -13.56 15.28
C GLU A 329 5.02 -13.98 16.77
N VAL A 330 4.42 -15.12 17.12
CA VAL A 330 4.28 -15.56 18.50
C VAL A 330 5.63 -15.86 19.13
N ASP A 331 6.04 -15.06 20.13
CA ASP A 331 7.23 -15.34 20.94
C ASP A 331 6.98 -16.50 21.91
N LYS A 332 7.50 -17.67 21.57
CA LYS A 332 7.29 -18.93 22.31
C LYS A 332 8.31 -19.18 23.43
N ARG A 333 9.29 -18.28 23.65
CA ARG A 333 10.38 -18.47 24.62
C ARG A 333 9.84 -18.72 26.03
N ASN A 334 8.83 -17.98 26.46
CA ASN A 334 8.22 -18.12 27.76
C ASN A 334 7.47 -19.45 27.96
N TRP A 335 6.95 -20.06 26.90
CA TRP A 335 6.25 -21.35 26.98
C TRP A 335 7.21 -22.50 27.32
N GLN A 336 8.46 -22.42 26.86
CA GLN A 336 9.47 -23.46 27.08
C GLN A 336 9.76 -23.70 28.56
N SER A 337 9.76 -22.65 29.38
CA SER A 337 10.01 -22.73 30.81
C SER A 337 8.73 -22.83 31.68
N CYS A 338 7.57 -22.50 31.11
CA CYS A 338 6.30 -22.40 31.84
C CYS A 338 5.76 -23.79 32.27
N PRO A 339 5.55 -24.04 33.56
CA PRO A 339 5.01 -25.33 34.06
C PRO A 339 3.64 -25.67 33.46
N ARG A 340 2.75 -24.67 33.30
CA ARG A 340 1.39 -24.82 32.73
C ARG A 340 1.46 -25.24 31.27
N CYS A 341 2.32 -24.60 30.47
CA CYS A 341 2.50 -24.93 29.05
C CYS A 341 3.09 -26.35 28.88
N ARG A 342 4.12 -26.69 29.64
CA ARG A 342 4.70 -28.05 29.67
C ARG A 342 3.69 -29.12 30.12
N GLN A 343 2.85 -28.81 31.11
CA GLN A 343 1.79 -29.72 31.54
C GLN A 343 0.77 -29.93 30.42
N ARG A 344 0.34 -28.88 29.77
CA ARG A 344 -0.57 -28.95 28.62
C ARG A 344 0.01 -29.81 27.49
N MET A 345 1.27 -29.61 27.13
CA MET A 345 1.94 -30.42 26.13
C MET A 345 1.89 -31.91 26.48
N ARG A 346 2.23 -32.26 27.73
CA ARG A 346 2.17 -33.67 28.20
C ARG A 346 0.74 -34.23 28.12
N GLN A 347 -0.25 -33.48 28.58
CA GLN A 347 -1.67 -33.91 28.62
C GLN A 347 -2.24 -34.15 27.22
N CYS A 348 -1.81 -33.35 26.24
CA CYS A 348 -2.31 -33.40 24.87
C CYS A 348 -1.39 -34.16 23.90
N GLY A 349 -0.28 -34.75 24.38
CA GLY A 349 0.68 -35.47 23.53
C GLY A 349 1.38 -34.57 22.51
N ILE A 350 1.59 -33.29 22.82
CA ILE A 350 2.22 -32.30 21.92
C ILE A 350 3.74 -32.41 22.08
N ALA A 351 4.43 -32.67 20.96
CA ALA A 351 5.87 -32.95 20.95
C ALA A 351 6.74 -31.68 20.92
N SER A 352 6.26 -30.59 20.32
CA SER A 352 7.03 -29.34 20.12
C SER A 352 6.28 -28.12 20.67
N ILE A 353 7.01 -27.04 20.86
CA ILE A 353 6.43 -25.75 21.30
C ILE A 353 5.57 -25.15 20.16
N GLU A 354 5.94 -25.35 18.93
CA GLU A 354 5.18 -24.96 17.73
C GLU A 354 3.81 -25.66 17.75
N GLY A 355 3.81 -26.97 18.00
CA GLY A 355 2.57 -27.75 18.12
C GLY A 355 1.64 -27.27 19.24
N LEU A 356 2.15 -26.56 20.26
CA LEU A 356 1.32 -25.97 21.31
C LEU A 356 0.51 -24.78 20.76
N GLN A 357 1.07 -23.96 19.88
CA GLN A 357 0.32 -22.92 19.14
C GLN A 357 -0.77 -23.56 18.28
N GLY A 358 -0.43 -24.57 17.49
CA GLY A 358 -1.40 -25.29 16.67
C GLY A 358 -2.53 -25.91 17.49
N TRP A 359 -2.24 -26.43 18.70
CA TRP A 359 -3.27 -26.88 19.63
C TRP A 359 -4.21 -25.73 20.04
N PHE A 360 -3.66 -24.57 20.41
CA PHE A 360 -4.44 -23.39 20.82
C PHE A 360 -5.34 -22.90 19.68
N VAL A 361 -4.81 -22.79 18.47
CA VAL A 361 -5.57 -22.43 17.27
C VAL A 361 -6.74 -23.38 17.04
N ARG A 362 -6.51 -24.71 17.14
CA ARG A 362 -7.59 -25.70 17.00
C ARG A 362 -8.67 -25.60 18.08
N GLN A 363 -8.33 -25.17 19.32
CA GLN A 363 -9.32 -24.91 20.37
C GLN A 363 -10.23 -23.73 20.03
N LEU A 364 -9.68 -22.66 19.46
CA LEU A 364 -10.44 -21.49 19.01
C LEU A 364 -11.21 -21.80 17.74
N GLU A 365 -10.63 -22.54 16.79
CA GLU A 365 -11.35 -22.99 15.59
C GLU A 365 -12.61 -23.81 15.94
N ALA A 366 -12.48 -24.78 16.84
CA ALA A 366 -13.63 -25.57 17.30
C ALA A 366 -14.69 -24.68 17.97
N TYR A 367 -14.25 -23.69 18.74
CA TYR A 367 -15.14 -22.72 19.39
C TYR A 367 -15.86 -21.84 18.35
N PHE A 368 -15.16 -21.28 17.34
CA PHE A 368 -15.79 -20.48 16.30
C PHE A 368 -16.76 -21.31 15.45
N ASN A 369 -16.37 -22.52 15.06
CA ASN A 369 -17.25 -23.43 14.33
C ASN A 369 -18.55 -23.72 15.09
N ALA A 370 -18.47 -23.94 16.41
CA ALA A 370 -19.64 -24.14 17.26
C ALA A 370 -20.54 -22.90 17.36
N LYS A 371 -20.01 -21.71 17.09
CA LYS A 371 -20.75 -20.43 17.01
C LYS A 371 -21.20 -20.10 15.58
N GLY A 372 -20.97 -20.98 14.60
CA GLY A 372 -21.28 -20.72 13.18
C GLY A 372 -20.39 -19.63 12.56
N ARG A 373 -19.16 -19.52 13.03
CA ARG A 373 -18.16 -18.59 12.52
C ARG A 373 -16.97 -19.33 11.93
N HIS A 374 -16.26 -18.69 11.01
CA HIS A 374 -15.00 -19.17 10.43
C HIS A 374 -13.82 -18.42 11.07
N LEU A 375 -12.86 -19.18 11.56
CA LEU A 375 -11.60 -18.62 12.01
C LEU A 375 -10.77 -18.18 10.82
N VAL A 376 -10.26 -16.95 10.86
CA VAL A 376 -9.20 -16.46 9.98
C VAL A 376 -7.96 -16.21 10.84
N GLY A 377 -6.77 -16.43 10.31
CA GLY A 377 -5.52 -16.07 10.97
C GLY A 377 -4.41 -15.88 9.97
N TRP A 378 -3.36 -15.20 10.40
CA TRP A 378 -2.16 -15.01 9.63
C TRP A 378 -1.54 -16.35 9.27
N ASP A 379 -0.72 -16.40 8.23
CA ASP A 379 -0.31 -17.66 7.60
C ASP A 379 0.54 -18.57 8.50
N GLU A 380 1.06 -18.09 9.62
CA GLU A 380 1.73 -18.90 10.65
C GLU A 380 0.82 -19.99 11.26
N ILE A 381 -0.49 -19.75 11.30
CA ILE A 381 -1.42 -20.77 11.81
C ILE A 381 -1.40 -22.06 10.96
N ALA A 382 -0.91 -21.98 9.72
CA ALA A 382 -0.81 -23.11 8.81
C ALA A 382 0.42 -24.00 9.07
N ASP A 383 1.42 -23.52 9.81
CA ASP A 383 2.68 -24.22 10.00
C ASP A 383 2.52 -25.50 10.85
N ASP A 384 1.52 -25.58 11.76
CA ASP A 384 1.30 -26.68 12.71
C ASP A 384 0.02 -27.50 12.46
N GLY A 385 -0.54 -27.40 11.29
CA GLY A 385 -1.75 -28.14 10.88
C GLY A 385 -3.04 -27.51 11.41
N LEU A 386 -3.85 -27.06 10.50
CA LEU A 386 -5.20 -26.50 10.73
C LEU A 386 -6.26 -27.59 10.78
N GLY A 387 -7.30 -27.37 11.59
CA GLY A 387 -8.56 -28.12 11.52
C GLY A 387 -9.33 -27.83 10.22
N THR A 388 -10.57 -28.25 10.14
CA THR A 388 -11.43 -28.02 8.96
C THR A 388 -12.20 -26.72 9.10
N GLY A 389 -12.11 -25.80 8.14
CA GLY A 389 -12.93 -24.57 8.10
C GLY A 389 -12.21 -23.27 8.37
N SER A 390 -10.92 -23.29 8.76
CA SER A 390 -10.10 -22.09 8.90
C SER A 390 -9.71 -21.51 7.55
N VAL A 391 -9.55 -20.18 7.50
CA VAL A 391 -9.05 -19.42 6.37
C VAL A 391 -7.65 -18.89 6.70
N VAL A 392 -6.73 -19.02 5.79
CA VAL A 392 -5.35 -18.56 5.93
C VAL A 392 -5.23 -17.18 5.28
N GLN A 393 -4.76 -16.18 6.01
CA GLN A 393 -4.37 -14.90 5.42
C GLN A 393 -2.85 -14.87 5.21
N TRP A 394 -2.44 -14.99 3.95
CA TRP A 394 -1.04 -15.01 3.57
C TRP A 394 -0.47 -13.60 3.48
N TRP A 395 0.55 -13.32 4.29
CA TRP A 395 1.24 -12.04 4.33
C TRP A 395 2.74 -12.12 4.07
N ARG A 396 3.40 -13.22 4.48
CA ARG A 396 4.83 -13.46 4.33
C ARG A 396 5.20 -13.64 2.86
N GLY A 397 5.42 -12.54 2.13
CA GLY A 397 5.69 -12.53 0.69
C GLY A 397 6.87 -13.41 0.27
N TRP A 398 7.84 -13.60 1.17
CA TRP A 398 8.99 -14.50 1.00
C TRP A 398 8.62 -15.99 1.16
N ASN A 399 7.54 -16.34 1.84
CA ASN A 399 7.10 -17.72 2.05
C ASN A 399 5.96 -18.10 1.08
N LYS A 400 6.26 -18.16 -0.21
CA LYS A 400 5.26 -18.46 -1.27
C LYS A 400 4.65 -19.86 -1.15
N GLY A 401 5.37 -20.83 -0.56
CA GLY A 401 4.92 -22.23 -0.39
C GLY A 401 3.71 -22.38 0.55
N VAL A 402 3.40 -21.40 1.38
CA VAL A 402 2.21 -21.45 2.27
C VAL A 402 0.92 -21.55 1.48
N VAL A 403 0.75 -20.75 0.42
CA VAL A 403 -0.47 -20.74 -0.40
C VAL A 403 -0.72 -22.12 -1.01
N GLU A 404 0.32 -22.78 -1.54
CA GLU A 404 0.22 -24.12 -2.08
C GLU A 404 -0.15 -25.13 -0.97
N ARG A 405 0.58 -25.14 0.16
CA ARG A 405 0.31 -26.06 1.28
C ARG A 405 -1.12 -25.90 1.83
N ALA A 406 -1.58 -24.68 2.02
CA ALA A 406 -2.93 -24.39 2.49
C ALA A 406 -3.99 -24.89 1.51
N THR A 407 -3.84 -24.59 0.22
CA THR A 407 -4.82 -24.98 -0.81
C THR A 407 -4.80 -26.48 -1.12
N VAL A 408 -3.66 -27.18 -1.01
CA VAL A 408 -3.59 -28.65 -1.05
C VAL A 408 -4.43 -29.28 0.07
N GLN A 409 -4.45 -28.66 1.25
CA GLN A 409 -5.29 -29.09 2.38
C GLN A 409 -6.75 -28.63 2.26
N GLY A 410 -7.15 -28.05 1.13
CA GLY A 410 -8.51 -27.55 0.90
C GLY A 410 -8.84 -26.26 1.66
N LYS A 411 -7.83 -25.52 2.17
CA LYS A 411 -8.03 -24.26 2.87
C LYS A 411 -8.24 -23.10 1.92
N GLN A 412 -9.15 -22.22 2.28
CA GLN A 412 -9.30 -20.94 1.60
C GLN A 412 -8.17 -19.98 2.01
N VAL A 413 -7.77 -19.13 1.07
CA VAL A 413 -6.67 -18.18 1.28
C VAL A 413 -7.10 -16.75 0.91
N ILE A 414 -6.79 -15.79 1.78
CA ILE A 414 -6.79 -14.35 1.50
C ILE A 414 -5.33 -13.96 1.23
N CYS A 415 -5.07 -13.28 0.12
CA CYS A 415 -3.72 -12.88 -0.25
C CYS A 415 -3.47 -11.40 0.07
N SER A 416 -2.50 -11.14 0.95
CA SER A 416 -2.07 -9.80 1.36
C SER A 416 -0.54 -9.73 1.53
N PRO A 417 0.28 -10.14 0.52
CA PRO A 417 1.73 -10.25 0.69
C PRO A 417 2.41 -8.89 0.91
N THR A 418 3.45 -8.87 1.73
CA THR A 418 4.31 -7.71 1.99
C THR A 418 4.91 -7.13 0.72
N THR A 419 5.12 -7.93 -0.31
CA THR A 419 5.78 -7.51 -1.56
C THR A 419 5.05 -6.37 -2.31
N CYS A 420 3.73 -6.19 -2.12
CA CYS A 420 2.98 -5.15 -2.83
C CYS A 420 1.67 -4.69 -2.16
N LEU A 421 1.21 -5.36 -1.08
CA LEU A 421 -0.08 -5.07 -0.46
C LEU A 421 0.03 -4.54 0.98
N TYR A 422 1.23 -4.14 1.42
CA TYR A 422 1.45 -3.44 2.68
C TYR A 422 1.50 -1.93 2.42
N PHE A 423 0.39 -1.25 2.73
CA PHE A 423 0.23 0.18 2.43
C PHE A 423 0.85 1.10 3.50
N ASP A 424 1.34 0.56 4.58
CA ASP A 424 2.19 1.23 5.57
C ASP A 424 3.63 1.43 5.08
N TYR A 425 4.13 0.55 4.20
CA TYR A 425 5.44 0.70 3.57
C TYR A 425 5.50 1.95 2.68
N GLY A 426 6.72 2.37 2.33
CA GLY A 426 6.95 3.41 1.33
C GLY A 426 6.18 3.13 0.04
N GLN A 427 5.76 4.18 -0.65
CA GLN A 427 5.00 3.95 -1.90
C GLN A 427 5.91 3.49 -3.06
N ASP A 428 7.21 3.47 -2.85
CA ASP A 428 8.20 2.86 -3.74
C ASP A 428 8.32 1.34 -3.51
N ASP A 429 7.92 0.87 -2.31
CA ASP A 429 7.87 -0.54 -1.90
C ASP A 429 6.45 -1.10 -2.01
N GLY A 430 5.87 -1.16 -3.15
CA GLY A 430 4.47 -1.53 -3.38
C GLY A 430 3.78 -0.47 -4.21
N THR A 431 4.32 -0.28 -5.40
CA THR A 431 3.86 0.71 -6.36
C THR A 431 2.46 0.36 -6.91
N ILE A 432 1.78 1.37 -7.45
CA ILE A 432 0.52 1.17 -8.18
C ILE A 432 0.66 0.08 -9.24
N ASP A 433 1.77 0.09 -9.97
CA ASP A 433 2.04 -0.85 -11.06
C ASP A 433 2.21 -2.28 -10.58
N GLU A 434 2.91 -2.49 -9.46
CA GLU A 434 3.07 -3.80 -8.83
C GLU A 434 1.74 -4.36 -8.35
N ILE A 435 0.92 -3.52 -7.70
CA ILE A 435 -0.44 -3.89 -7.28
C ILE A 435 -1.28 -4.33 -8.49
N LEU A 436 -1.23 -3.56 -9.59
CA LEU A 436 -1.99 -3.86 -10.81
C LEU A 436 -1.49 -5.12 -11.53
N ARG A 437 -0.19 -5.41 -11.46
CA ARG A 437 0.41 -6.63 -12.01
C ARG A 437 0.20 -7.85 -11.14
N TYR A 438 -0.03 -7.66 -9.84
CA TYR A 438 -0.23 -8.76 -8.90
C TYR A 438 -1.56 -9.46 -9.17
N ASP A 439 -1.53 -10.80 -9.26
CA ASP A 439 -2.70 -11.65 -9.42
C ASP A 439 -2.56 -12.90 -8.56
N PRO A 440 -3.30 -13.00 -7.45
CA PRO A 440 -3.19 -14.13 -6.52
C PRO A 440 -3.36 -15.51 -7.17
N ARG A 441 -4.25 -15.64 -8.18
CA ARG A 441 -4.50 -16.89 -8.88
C ARG A 441 -3.39 -17.29 -9.85
N SER A 442 -2.47 -16.37 -10.18
CA SER A 442 -1.33 -16.64 -11.05
C SER A 442 -0.11 -17.21 -10.32
N THR A 443 -0.23 -17.54 -9.04
CA THR A 443 0.85 -18.18 -8.27
C THR A 443 1.22 -19.49 -8.98
N ALA A 444 2.52 -19.63 -9.32
CA ALA A 444 3.00 -20.79 -10.05
C ALA A 444 2.71 -22.09 -9.29
N GLY A 445 2.33 -23.13 -10.01
CA GLY A 445 2.07 -24.46 -9.46
C GLY A 445 0.66 -24.75 -8.97
N LEU A 446 -0.24 -23.75 -8.85
CA LEU A 446 -1.60 -23.99 -8.39
C LEU A 446 -2.48 -24.59 -9.49
N SER A 447 -3.10 -25.73 -9.19
CA SER A 447 -4.15 -26.31 -10.04
C SER A 447 -5.39 -25.42 -10.10
N ALA A 448 -6.27 -25.62 -11.10
CA ALA A 448 -7.51 -24.87 -11.24
C ALA A 448 -8.43 -24.98 -9.99
N GLY A 449 -8.45 -26.14 -9.34
CA GLY A 449 -9.20 -26.34 -8.09
C GLY A 449 -8.63 -25.53 -6.93
N GLN A 450 -7.30 -25.49 -6.80
CA GLN A 450 -6.63 -24.69 -5.77
C GLN A 450 -6.84 -23.19 -5.99
N GLN A 451 -6.79 -22.71 -7.25
CA GLN A 451 -7.07 -21.32 -7.59
C GLN A 451 -8.47 -20.86 -7.15
N GLN A 452 -9.47 -21.77 -7.10
CA GLN A 452 -10.81 -21.46 -6.59
C GLN A 452 -10.86 -21.25 -5.07
N LEU A 453 -9.86 -21.76 -4.34
CA LEU A 453 -9.73 -21.54 -2.90
C LEU A 453 -9.15 -20.17 -2.56
N ILE A 454 -8.62 -19.44 -3.55
CA ILE A 454 -8.19 -18.05 -3.37
C ILE A 454 -9.44 -17.15 -3.32
N LEU A 455 -9.78 -16.67 -2.13
CA LEU A 455 -10.94 -15.78 -1.91
C LEU A 455 -10.75 -14.42 -2.59
N GLY A 456 -9.53 -13.90 -2.56
CA GLY A 456 -9.19 -12.62 -3.14
C GLY A 456 -7.95 -11.98 -2.51
N MET A 457 -7.95 -10.65 -2.49
CA MET A 457 -6.80 -9.89 -2.05
C MET A 457 -7.19 -8.77 -1.08
N GLN A 458 -6.24 -8.38 -0.25
CA GLN A 458 -6.41 -7.36 0.77
C GLN A 458 -5.17 -6.49 0.88
N GLY A 459 -5.35 -5.17 0.95
CA GLY A 459 -4.30 -4.24 1.34
C GLY A 459 -4.23 -4.17 2.87
N ASN A 460 -3.04 -4.13 3.43
CA ASN A 460 -2.83 -3.99 4.88
C ASN A 460 -2.25 -2.61 5.18
N THR A 461 -2.78 -1.96 6.23
CA THR A 461 -2.33 -0.63 6.66
C THR A 461 -2.04 -0.67 8.15
N TRP A 462 -0.82 -1.09 8.48
CA TRP A 462 -0.31 -1.03 9.84
C TRP A 462 -0.01 0.42 10.22
N CYS A 463 -0.27 0.80 11.46
CA CYS A 463 -0.34 2.21 11.81
C CYS A 463 0.70 2.66 12.83
N GLU A 464 1.82 1.95 12.99
CA GLU A 464 2.92 2.36 13.88
C GLU A 464 3.44 3.77 13.52
N TRP A 465 3.54 4.06 12.22
CA TRP A 465 4.06 5.31 11.67
C TRP A 465 2.99 6.19 11.00
N ILE A 466 1.72 5.85 11.20
CA ILE A 466 0.57 6.53 10.61
C ILE A 466 -0.29 7.10 11.73
N ALA A 467 0.03 8.31 12.18
CA ALA A 467 -0.54 8.92 13.37
C ALA A 467 -1.75 9.83 13.11
N THR A 468 -2.03 10.18 11.84
CA THR A 468 -3.13 11.08 11.46
C THR A 468 -3.94 10.56 10.28
N GLU A 469 -5.19 11.02 10.16
CA GLU A 469 -6.02 10.68 9.00
C GLU A 469 -5.41 11.16 7.68
N ALA A 470 -4.78 12.33 7.66
CA ALA A 470 -4.10 12.84 6.48
C ALA A 470 -2.98 11.88 6.03
N ARG A 471 -2.18 11.35 6.98
CA ARG A 471 -1.15 10.37 6.68
C ARG A 471 -1.74 9.03 6.25
N LEU A 472 -2.83 8.56 6.88
CA LEU A 472 -3.55 7.36 6.47
C LEU A 472 -4.03 7.48 5.01
N GLN A 473 -4.69 8.58 4.67
CA GLN A 473 -5.16 8.82 3.32
C GLN A 473 -4.01 8.89 2.31
N TYR A 474 -2.89 9.52 2.67
CA TYR A 474 -1.69 9.55 1.85
C TYR A 474 -1.13 8.15 1.57
N GLN A 475 -1.05 7.30 2.58
CA GLN A 475 -0.53 5.95 2.44
C GLN A 475 -1.45 5.04 1.63
N VAL A 476 -2.75 5.16 1.84
CA VAL A 476 -3.75 4.29 1.21
C VAL A 476 -4.08 4.74 -0.22
N MET A 477 -4.12 6.05 -0.51
CA MET A 477 -4.52 6.57 -1.81
C MET A 477 -3.32 7.07 -2.65
N PRO A 478 -3.26 6.71 -3.94
CA PRO A 478 -4.25 6.01 -4.77
C PRO A 478 -4.08 4.47 -4.81
N ARG A 479 -3.20 3.85 -4.02
CA ARG A 479 -2.94 2.40 -4.03
C ARG A 479 -4.21 1.55 -3.83
N MET A 480 -5.13 2.00 -2.96
CA MET A 480 -6.41 1.33 -2.76
C MET A 480 -7.27 1.31 -4.04
N ILE A 481 -7.16 2.33 -4.90
CA ILE A 481 -7.86 2.36 -6.19
C ILE A 481 -7.28 1.31 -7.13
N ALA A 482 -5.96 1.15 -7.14
CA ALA A 482 -5.27 0.11 -7.91
C ALA A 482 -5.62 -1.30 -7.42
N LEU A 483 -5.67 -1.51 -6.09
CA LEU A 483 -6.15 -2.75 -5.47
C LEU A 483 -7.58 -3.07 -5.92
N ALA A 484 -8.48 -2.08 -5.89
CA ALA A 484 -9.86 -2.22 -6.30
C ALA A 484 -9.99 -2.63 -7.78
N GLU A 485 -9.26 -1.95 -8.68
CA GLU A 485 -9.20 -2.30 -10.11
C GLU A 485 -8.72 -3.72 -10.31
N ARG A 486 -7.62 -4.11 -9.64
CA ARG A 486 -7.04 -5.44 -9.81
C ARG A 486 -7.90 -6.56 -9.23
N ALA A 487 -8.52 -6.34 -8.08
CA ALA A 487 -9.43 -7.30 -7.46
C ALA A 487 -10.74 -7.47 -8.25
N TRP A 488 -11.08 -6.50 -9.09
CA TRP A 488 -12.32 -6.48 -9.85
C TRP A 488 -12.17 -7.04 -11.26
N THR A 489 -11.13 -6.60 -12.01
CA THR A 489 -11.00 -6.91 -13.44
C THR A 489 -10.70 -8.38 -13.72
N SER A 490 -11.39 -8.96 -14.70
CA SER A 490 -11.10 -10.29 -15.25
C SER A 490 -9.98 -10.28 -16.29
N ASP A 491 -9.49 -9.10 -16.69
CA ASP A 491 -8.42 -8.99 -17.67
C ASP A 491 -7.11 -9.56 -17.12
N THR A 492 -6.56 -10.55 -17.81
CA THR A 492 -5.31 -11.23 -17.42
C THR A 492 -4.06 -10.61 -18.03
N CYS A 493 -4.22 -9.70 -19.02
CA CYS A 493 -3.09 -8.97 -19.59
C CYS A 493 -2.67 -7.84 -18.66
N ARG A 494 -1.63 -8.08 -17.87
CA ARG A 494 -1.15 -7.19 -16.80
C ARG A 494 -0.82 -5.79 -17.33
N GLU A 495 -0.07 -5.70 -18.44
CA GLU A 495 0.34 -4.41 -19.00
C GLU A 495 -0.86 -3.60 -19.53
N ARG A 496 -1.88 -4.26 -20.08
CA ARG A 496 -3.12 -3.59 -20.50
C ARG A 496 -3.89 -3.04 -19.29
N VAL A 497 -3.92 -3.75 -18.18
CA VAL A 497 -4.55 -3.27 -16.92
C VAL A 497 -3.82 -2.04 -16.41
N VAL A 498 -2.48 -2.08 -16.39
CA VAL A 498 -1.63 -0.94 -15.97
C VAL A 498 -1.89 0.28 -16.86
N ALA A 499 -1.77 0.13 -18.18
CA ALA A 499 -1.96 1.23 -19.13
C ALA A 499 -3.35 1.88 -18.98
N ARG A 500 -4.41 1.05 -18.97
CA ARG A 500 -5.79 1.51 -18.80
C ARG A 500 -6.03 2.23 -17.48
N PHE A 501 -5.39 1.77 -16.39
CA PHE A 501 -5.51 2.41 -15.10
C PHE A 501 -4.88 3.80 -15.11
N HIS A 502 -3.67 3.94 -15.68
CA HIS A 502 -2.99 5.23 -15.77
C HIS A 502 -3.75 6.24 -16.64
N GLU A 503 -4.45 5.79 -17.68
CA GLU A 503 -5.35 6.66 -18.46
C GLU A 503 -6.50 7.24 -17.61
N LYS A 504 -6.98 6.49 -16.62
CA LYS A 504 -8.09 6.87 -15.74
C LYS A 504 -7.66 7.61 -14.48
N LEU A 505 -6.42 7.41 -14.05
CA LEU A 505 -5.91 7.94 -12.79
C LEU A 505 -6.10 9.45 -12.62
N PRO A 506 -5.84 10.32 -13.64
CA PRO A 506 -6.05 11.76 -13.48
C PRO A 506 -7.46 12.13 -13.07
N ALA A 507 -8.49 11.51 -13.64
CA ALA A 507 -9.88 11.75 -13.28
C ALA A 507 -10.20 11.27 -11.85
N GLN A 508 -9.56 10.19 -11.39
CA GLN A 508 -9.70 9.72 -10.00
C GLN A 508 -9.02 10.69 -9.03
N LEU A 509 -7.86 11.25 -9.38
CA LEU A 509 -7.21 12.29 -8.56
C LEU A 509 -8.09 13.54 -8.45
N GLU A 510 -8.74 13.97 -9.52
CA GLU A 510 -9.72 15.07 -9.48
C GLU A 510 -10.91 14.77 -8.55
N ARG A 511 -11.37 13.51 -8.52
CA ARG A 511 -12.40 13.07 -7.59
C ARG A 511 -11.91 13.13 -6.14
N LEU A 512 -10.68 12.70 -5.88
CA LEU A 512 -10.07 12.78 -4.56
C LEU A 512 -9.90 14.23 -4.09
N ASP A 513 -9.52 15.15 -4.99
CA ASP A 513 -9.49 16.60 -4.70
C ASP A 513 -10.87 17.13 -4.29
N ALA A 514 -11.92 16.75 -5.02
CA ALA A 514 -13.29 17.16 -4.73
C ALA A 514 -13.81 16.58 -3.40
N LEU A 515 -13.28 15.43 -2.96
CA LEU A 515 -13.58 14.79 -1.69
C LEU A 515 -12.65 15.26 -0.57
N HIS A 516 -11.73 16.20 -0.84
CA HIS A 516 -10.71 16.71 0.10
C HIS A 516 -9.83 15.61 0.71
N VAL A 517 -9.53 14.56 -0.04
CA VAL A 517 -8.66 13.45 0.39
C VAL A 517 -7.19 13.84 0.25
N ARG A 518 -6.39 13.55 1.27
CA ARG A 518 -4.94 13.82 1.32
C ARG A 518 -4.11 12.71 0.65
N TYR A 519 -4.43 12.34 -0.58
CA TYR A 519 -3.73 11.28 -1.31
C TYR A 519 -2.29 11.67 -1.68
N LYS A 520 -1.42 10.68 -1.97
CA LYS A 520 -0.10 10.93 -2.56
C LYS A 520 -0.24 11.43 -4.00
N LEU A 521 0.32 12.59 -4.30
CA LEU A 521 0.46 13.06 -5.68
C LEU A 521 1.45 12.17 -6.45
N PRO A 522 1.36 12.09 -7.80
CA PRO A 522 2.40 11.47 -8.59
C PRO A 522 3.79 12.03 -8.28
N ASP A 523 4.81 11.21 -8.48
CA ASP A 523 6.19 11.59 -8.16
C ASP A 523 6.67 12.79 -8.96
N ILE A 524 7.52 13.58 -8.33
CA ILE A 524 8.25 14.66 -8.99
C ILE A 524 9.37 14.02 -9.82
N THR A 525 9.29 14.13 -11.12
CA THR A 525 10.26 13.58 -12.07
C THR A 525 11.16 14.66 -12.67
N GLY A 526 12.22 14.27 -13.36
CA GLY A 526 13.17 15.22 -13.99
C GLY A 526 14.08 15.91 -12.96
N VAL A 527 14.21 15.35 -11.77
CA VAL A 527 15.08 15.82 -10.67
C VAL A 527 16.06 14.71 -10.32
N SER A 528 17.32 15.07 -10.16
CA SER A 528 18.36 14.23 -9.56
C SER A 528 18.87 14.92 -8.30
N GLU A 529 19.19 14.12 -7.27
CA GLU A 529 19.68 14.63 -6.00
C GLU A 529 20.94 15.47 -6.18
N HIS A 530 21.83 15.03 -7.09
CA HIS A 530 23.04 15.73 -7.48
C HIS A 530 23.11 15.86 -8.99
N THR A 531 23.27 17.09 -9.46
CA THR A 531 23.42 17.42 -10.90
C THR A 531 24.65 18.33 -11.09
N LEU A 532 25.60 17.85 -11.85
CA LEU A 532 26.72 18.69 -12.30
C LEU A 532 26.31 19.46 -13.56
N TYR A 533 26.91 20.65 -13.75
CA TYR A 533 26.79 21.41 -14.97
C TYR A 533 28.09 22.13 -15.34
N THR A 534 28.29 22.37 -16.62
CA THR A 534 29.40 23.17 -17.14
C THR A 534 28.80 24.36 -17.89
N GLY A 535 29.13 25.58 -17.46
CA GLY A 535 28.53 26.80 -18.00
C GLY A 535 27.22 27.19 -17.30
N HIS A 536 26.07 26.62 -17.67
CA HIS A 536 24.78 26.81 -16.98
C HIS A 536 24.05 25.48 -16.86
N GLY A 537 23.30 25.32 -15.77
CA GLY A 537 22.41 24.19 -15.55
C GLY A 537 20.95 24.58 -15.75
N VAL A 538 20.08 23.60 -15.89
CA VAL A 538 18.63 23.81 -16.01
C VAL A 538 17.91 22.83 -15.09
N LEU A 539 17.10 23.35 -14.16
CA LEU A 539 16.16 22.57 -13.38
C LEU A 539 14.80 22.62 -14.09
N TRP A 540 14.29 21.45 -14.46
CA TRP A 540 12.97 21.32 -15.08
C TRP A 540 12.22 20.08 -14.58
N PRO A 541 11.70 20.15 -13.34
CA PRO A 541 10.91 19.04 -12.81
C PRO A 541 9.51 18.97 -13.46
N ALA A 542 8.96 17.78 -13.46
CA ALA A 542 7.62 17.53 -13.95
C ALA A 542 6.81 16.69 -12.95
N ILE A 543 5.49 16.76 -13.02
CA ILE A 543 4.56 15.94 -12.26
C ILE A 543 3.41 15.51 -13.18
N ALA A 544 3.05 14.23 -13.12
CA ALA A 544 2.03 13.63 -14.00
C ALA A 544 0.59 13.95 -13.57
N TYR A 545 0.33 15.17 -13.10
CA TYR A 545 -1.00 15.65 -12.75
C TYR A 545 -1.10 17.16 -12.98
N GLY A 546 -1.82 17.57 -14.05
CA GLY A 546 -1.86 18.95 -14.53
C GLY A 546 -2.48 19.99 -13.59
N LYS A 547 -3.17 19.56 -12.52
CA LYS A 547 -3.72 20.46 -11.48
C LYS A 547 -2.78 20.64 -10.30
N ALA A 548 -1.72 19.84 -10.17
CA ALA A 548 -0.70 20.03 -9.15
C ALA A 548 0.22 21.19 -9.52
N THR A 549 0.77 21.84 -8.51
CA THR A 549 1.77 22.92 -8.68
C THR A 549 3.08 22.51 -8.04
N LEU A 550 4.19 22.64 -8.75
CA LEU A 550 5.54 22.51 -8.19
C LEU A 550 6.05 23.88 -7.73
N ARG A 551 6.59 23.94 -6.53
CA ARG A 551 7.19 25.15 -5.95
C ARG A 551 8.53 24.83 -5.34
N TYR A 552 9.41 25.83 -5.24
CA TYR A 552 10.76 25.64 -4.74
C TYR A 552 11.25 26.76 -3.83
N THR A 553 12.30 26.45 -3.07
CA THR A 553 13.15 27.39 -2.33
C THR A 553 14.62 27.06 -2.60
N THR A 554 15.52 28.02 -2.34
CA THR A 554 16.98 27.85 -2.53
C THR A 554 17.76 28.24 -1.28
N ASP A 555 17.10 28.54 -0.20
CA ASP A 555 17.66 29.01 1.08
C ASP A 555 17.55 27.94 2.20
N GLY A 556 17.20 26.71 1.85
CA GLY A 556 17.01 25.60 2.79
C GLY A 556 15.65 25.61 3.51
N THR A 557 14.81 26.62 3.27
CA THR A 557 13.46 26.63 3.85
C THR A 557 12.53 25.65 3.10
N VAL A 558 11.51 25.18 3.81
CA VAL A 558 10.49 24.30 3.21
C VAL A 558 9.55 25.13 2.32
N PRO A 559 9.32 24.74 1.06
CA PRO A 559 8.37 25.42 0.19
C PRO A 559 6.96 25.47 0.78
N THR A 560 6.32 26.62 0.60
CA THR A 560 4.91 26.85 0.96
C THR A 560 4.09 27.16 -0.28
N CYS A 561 2.76 27.25 -0.15
CA CYS A 561 1.90 27.69 -1.26
C CYS A 561 2.18 29.10 -1.75
N GLN A 562 3.03 29.88 -1.06
CA GLN A 562 3.48 31.22 -1.46
C GLN A 562 4.88 31.22 -2.10
N SER A 563 5.63 30.11 -2.01
CA SER A 563 6.95 30.01 -2.62
C SER A 563 6.88 30.10 -4.15
N PRO A 564 7.96 30.47 -4.85
CA PRO A 564 8.01 30.55 -6.29
C PRO A 564 7.53 29.27 -6.97
N ALA A 565 6.61 29.40 -7.95
CA ALA A 565 6.11 28.27 -8.72
C ALA A 565 7.05 27.96 -9.90
N ILE A 566 7.20 26.67 -10.22
CA ILE A 566 7.93 26.22 -11.40
C ILE A 566 6.95 26.13 -12.56
N THR A 567 7.00 27.12 -13.46
CA THR A 567 6.11 27.19 -14.64
C THR A 567 6.85 26.96 -15.96
N GLY A 568 8.15 26.69 -15.88
CA GLY A 568 9.06 26.45 -17.00
C GLY A 568 10.46 26.12 -16.49
N PRO A 569 11.44 25.98 -17.39
CA PRO A 569 12.83 25.74 -17.04
C PRO A 569 13.38 26.83 -16.10
N VAL A 570 14.05 26.44 -15.01
CA VAL A 570 14.73 27.35 -14.08
C VAL A 570 16.23 27.31 -14.37
N GLU A 571 16.80 28.43 -14.80
CA GLU A 571 18.23 28.53 -15.07
C GLU A 571 19.06 28.50 -13.79
N VAL A 572 20.17 27.76 -13.81
CA VAL A 572 21.11 27.62 -12.71
C VAL A 572 22.49 28.10 -13.18
N THR A 573 22.95 29.22 -12.66
CA THR A 573 24.22 29.87 -13.03
C THR A 573 25.27 29.86 -11.91
N ARG A 574 24.92 29.33 -10.74
CA ARG A 574 25.78 29.16 -9.57
C ARG A 574 25.38 27.94 -8.81
N ASP A 575 26.25 27.42 -7.96
CA ASP A 575 25.93 26.31 -7.09
C ASP A 575 24.67 26.62 -6.29
N THR A 576 23.67 25.74 -6.40
CA THR A 576 22.35 25.96 -5.84
C THR A 576 21.78 24.66 -5.29
N HIS A 577 21.29 24.73 -4.06
CA HIS A 577 20.50 23.66 -3.47
C HIS A 577 19.02 24.03 -3.55
N PHE A 578 18.24 23.20 -4.23
CA PHE A 578 16.81 23.36 -4.36
C PHE A 578 16.10 22.42 -3.39
N THR A 579 15.10 22.94 -2.70
CA THR A 579 14.03 22.14 -2.08
C THR A 579 12.78 22.36 -2.91
N ILE A 580 12.21 21.28 -3.46
CA ILE A 580 11.07 21.32 -4.37
C ILE A 580 9.93 20.55 -3.74
N ALA A 581 8.72 21.11 -3.73
CA ALA A 581 7.55 20.46 -3.19
C ALA A 581 6.39 20.51 -4.17
N SER A 582 5.56 19.46 -4.15
CA SER A 582 4.30 19.37 -4.89
C SER A 582 3.12 19.81 -4.01
N PHE A 583 2.19 20.55 -4.62
CA PHE A 583 0.99 21.08 -3.96
C PHE A 583 -0.26 20.67 -4.71
N ARG A 584 -1.30 20.27 -3.97
CA ARG A 584 -2.65 20.02 -4.50
C ARG A 584 -3.36 21.33 -4.82
N PRO A 585 -4.50 21.28 -5.52
CA PRO A 585 -5.29 22.48 -5.85
C PRO A 585 -5.76 23.28 -4.63
N ASP A 586 -5.96 22.63 -3.48
CA ASP A 586 -6.33 23.28 -2.23
C ASP A 586 -5.15 23.95 -1.51
N GLY A 587 -3.95 23.90 -2.10
CA GLY A 587 -2.72 24.46 -1.54
C GLY A 587 -2.04 23.58 -0.49
N SER A 588 -2.54 22.39 -0.20
CA SER A 588 -1.87 21.45 0.69
C SER A 588 -0.67 20.79 0.01
N ARG A 589 0.44 20.66 0.76
CA ARG A 589 1.66 20.01 0.29
C ARG A 589 1.50 18.49 0.25
N SER A 590 2.12 17.84 -0.73
CA SER A 590 2.34 16.40 -0.78
C SER A 590 3.82 16.10 -0.55
N ASP A 591 4.54 15.69 -1.60
CA ASP A 591 5.93 15.27 -1.49
C ASP A 591 6.90 16.44 -1.60
N MET A 592 8.12 16.18 -1.13
CA MET A 592 9.24 17.11 -1.20
C MET A 592 10.49 16.35 -1.63
N VAL A 593 11.21 16.92 -2.59
CA VAL A 593 12.50 16.40 -3.06
C VAL A 593 13.54 17.49 -3.02
N THR A 594 14.81 17.11 -2.94
CA THR A 594 15.94 18.05 -3.02
C THR A 594 16.75 17.81 -4.28
N ALA A 595 17.37 18.86 -4.77
CA ALA A 595 18.29 18.80 -5.90
C ALA A 595 19.46 19.77 -5.68
N THR A 596 20.67 19.26 -5.76
CA THR A 596 21.88 20.08 -5.66
C THR A 596 22.49 20.21 -7.04
N TYR A 597 22.65 21.43 -7.51
CA TYR A 597 23.35 21.78 -8.75
C TYR A 597 24.73 22.33 -8.39
N ALA A 598 25.78 21.73 -8.95
CA ALA A 598 27.15 22.16 -8.71
C ALA A 598 27.89 22.41 -10.03
N GLN A 599 28.61 23.52 -10.13
CA GLN A 599 29.43 23.81 -11.30
C GLN A 599 30.66 22.88 -11.31
N ALA A 600 30.75 22.07 -12.34
CA ALA A 600 31.84 21.11 -12.49
C ALA A 600 33.00 21.67 -13.30
N ARG A 601 34.20 21.19 -12.99
CA ARG A 601 35.38 21.31 -13.84
C ARG A 601 35.65 19.95 -14.44
N TYR A 602 36.02 19.95 -15.73
CA TYR A 602 36.39 18.74 -16.41
C TYR A 602 37.64 18.08 -15.79
N MET A 603 37.52 16.82 -15.42
CA MET A 603 38.69 15.98 -15.10
C MET A 603 39.51 15.78 -16.39
N PRO A 604 40.82 16.02 -16.40
CA PRO A 604 41.65 15.86 -17.58
C PRO A 604 41.78 14.39 -17.95
N ALA A 605 41.77 14.08 -19.23
CA ALA A 605 42.08 12.75 -19.69
C ALA A 605 43.53 12.38 -19.36
N LEU A 606 43.80 11.12 -19.09
CA LEU A 606 45.11 10.61 -18.82
C LEU A 606 45.89 10.36 -20.15
N ASP A 607 47.17 10.67 -20.15
CA ASP A 607 48.06 10.36 -21.28
C ASP A 607 48.52 8.91 -21.24
N VAL A 608 47.60 8.01 -21.55
CA VAL A 608 47.81 6.56 -21.56
C VAL A 608 47.30 5.92 -22.85
N THR A 609 47.87 4.78 -23.22
CA THR A 609 47.45 4.00 -24.37
C THR A 609 47.17 2.57 -23.96
N PRO A 610 46.03 2.26 -23.34
CA PRO A 610 45.66 0.91 -22.92
C PRO A 610 45.59 -0.01 -24.15
N LYS A 611 46.04 -1.24 -24.03
CA LYS A 611 46.23 -2.14 -25.20
C LYS A 611 45.19 -3.26 -25.28
N THR A 612 44.67 -3.69 -24.15
CA THR A 612 43.79 -4.86 -24.06
C THR A 612 42.37 -4.42 -23.84
N ASP A 613 41.43 -4.89 -24.65
CA ASP A 613 40.02 -4.57 -24.51
C ASP A 613 39.43 -5.17 -23.23
N GLY A 614 38.58 -4.43 -22.53
CA GLY A 614 37.90 -4.81 -21.30
C GLY A 614 38.63 -4.39 -20.02
N LEU A 615 38.10 -4.74 -18.89
CA LEU A 615 38.63 -4.49 -17.55
C LEU A 615 39.31 -5.74 -17.00
N LEU A 616 40.44 -5.58 -16.33
CA LEU A 616 41.02 -6.62 -15.49
C LEU A 616 40.13 -6.85 -14.28
N VAL A 617 39.75 -8.10 -14.04
CA VAL A 617 38.91 -8.50 -12.92
C VAL A 617 39.74 -9.32 -11.97
N GLU A 618 39.95 -8.83 -10.75
CA GLU A 618 40.58 -9.59 -9.66
C GLU A 618 39.47 -10.16 -8.78
N TRP A 619 39.39 -11.48 -8.74
CA TRP A 619 38.42 -12.20 -7.94
C TRP A 619 39.06 -12.72 -6.67
N HIS A 620 38.54 -12.30 -5.52
CA HIS A 620 39.03 -12.67 -4.21
C HIS A 620 37.99 -13.48 -3.45
N ARG A 621 38.42 -14.32 -2.53
CA ARG A 621 37.52 -14.98 -1.57
C ARG A 621 37.16 -13.98 -0.48
N ASN A 622 35.89 -13.80 -0.23
CA ASN A 622 35.43 -13.09 0.96
C ASN A 622 35.55 -14.03 2.19
N THR A 623 36.13 -13.54 3.27
CA THR A 623 36.35 -14.30 4.51
C THR A 623 35.58 -13.65 5.68
N GLY A 624 34.40 -13.09 5.39
CA GLY A 624 33.55 -12.39 6.36
C GLY A 624 33.82 -10.89 6.45
N GLY A 625 34.48 -10.31 5.43
CA GLY A 625 34.56 -8.85 5.29
C GLY A 625 33.21 -8.27 4.87
N ASP A 626 32.84 -7.17 5.50
CA ASP A 626 31.57 -6.46 5.29
C ASP A 626 31.76 -5.04 4.71
N HIS A 627 32.99 -4.76 4.20
CA HIS A 627 33.34 -3.52 3.53
C HIS A 627 34.24 -3.74 2.32
N CYS A 628 34.15 -2.83 1.33
CA CYS A 628 35.02 -2.83 0.15
C CYS A 628 36.51 -2.74 0.50
N SER A 629 36.86 -2.14 1.63
CA SER A 629 38.25 -2.08 2.15
C SER A 629 38.82 -3.45 2.54
N ASP A 630 37.98 -4.44 2.78
CA ASP A 630 38.37 -5.77 3.25
C ASP A 630 38.75 -6.72 2.10
N ILE A 631 38.36 -6.38 0.86
CA ILE A 631 38.59 -7.22 -0.34
C ILE A 631 40.05 -7.62 -0.48
N ALA A 632 40.98 -6.70 -0.25
CA ALA A 632 42.41 -6.94 -0.36
C ALA A 632 42.95 -7.93 0.68
N GLN A 633 42.19 -8.24 1.74
CA GLN A 633 42.60 -9.21 2.78
C GLN A 633 42.27 -10.65 2.34
N GLY A 634 41.34 -10.81 1.37
CA GLY A 634 40.96 -12.12 0.84
C GLY A 634 42.00 -12.71 -0.13
N ALA A 635 42.08 -14.04 -0.18
CA ALA A 635 42.95 -14.73 -1.11
C ALA A 635 42.50 -14.50 -2.56
N LEU A 636 43.41 -14.07 -3.44
CA LEU A 636 43.17 -13.98 -4.89
C LEU A 636 42.87 -15.37 -5.46
N ILE A 637 41.68 -15.54 -6.03
CA ILE A 637 41.24 -16.80 -6.64
C ILE A 637 41.60 -16.83 -8.13
N ALA A 638 41.29 -15.75 -8.86
CA ALA A 638 41.51 -15.67 -10.30
C ALA A 638 41.70 -14.23 -10.77
N ARG A 639 42.33 -14.11 -11.94
CA ARG A 639 42.36 -12.90 -12.76
C ARG A 639 41.70 -13.19 -14.10
N LEU A 640 40.73 -12.37 -14.46
CA LEU A 640 39.88 -12.50 -15.65
C LEU A 640 39.86 -11.18 -16.40
N VAL A 641 39.31 -11.18 -17.60
CA VAL A 641 39.00 -9.93 -18.34
C VAL A 641 37.51 -9.88 -18.64
N SER A 642 36.88 -8.77 -18.31
CA SER A 642 35.45 -8.52 -18.60
C SER A 642 35.29 -7.33 -19.53
N PRO A 643 34.42 -7.40 -20.55
CA PRO A 643 34.18 -6.28 -21.46
C PRO A 643 33.49 -5.07 -20.78
N ALA A 644 32.92 -5.26 -19.61
CA ALA A 644 32.21 -4.24 -18.82
C ALA A 644 32.29 -4.58 -17.33
N VAL A 645 31.75 -3.73 -16.47
CA VAL A 645 31.54 -4.03 -15.04
C VAL A 645 30.37 -5.00 -14.94
N GLN A 646 30.66 -6.27 -14.97
CA GLN A 646 29.71 -7.37 -14.91
C GLN A 646 30.34 -8.55 -14.18
N LEU A 647 29.59 -9.14 -13.24
CA LEU A 647 30.04 -10.32 -12.50
C LEU A 647 30.31 -11.50 -13.45
N PRO A 648 31.43 -12.20 -13.30
CA PRO A 648 31.72 -13.40 -14.09
C PRO A 648 30.68 -14.51 -13.83
N PRO A 649 30.23 -15.25 -14.86
CA PRO A 649 29.19 -16.26 -14.76
C PRO A 649 29.65 -17.54 -14.10
N ALA A 650 30.19 -17.73 -13.06
CA ALA A 650 30.57 -18.94 -12.35
C ALA A 650 31.19 -18.65 -10.98
N ILE A 651 30.74 -17.59 -10.36
CA ILE A 651 31.20 -17.28 -9.02
C ILE A 651 30.33 -18.07 -8.06
N ASP A 652 31.00 -18.90 -7.29
CA ASP A 652 30.48 -19.63 -6.15
C ASP A 652 30.63 -18.71 -4.92
N HIS A 653 29.83 -18.91 -3.91
CA HIS A 653 29.64 -18.21 -2.66
C HIS A 653 30.85 -17.51 -2.01
N ASP A 654 30.64 -16.51 -1.17
CA ASP A 654 31.67 -15.80 -0.37
C ASP A 654 32.78 -15.14 -1.21
N TYR A 655 32.41 -14.17 -2.06
CA TYR A 655 33.40 -13.57 -2.95
C TYR A 655 33.41 -12.04 -2.92
N SER A 656 34.53 -11.48 -3.36
CA SER A 656 34.75 -10.07 -3.61
C SER A 656 35.40 -9.87 -4.96
N VAL A 657 35.11 -8.79 -5.65
CA VAL A 657 35.62 -8.53 -7.01
C VAL A 657 36.10 -7.10 -7.12
N ILE A 658 37.26 -6.93 -7.78
CA ILE A 658 37.76 -5.61 -8.16
C ILE A 658 37.91 -5.59 -9.69
N PHE A 659 37.24 -4.65 -10.33
CA PHE A 659 37.43 -4.32 -11.75
C PHE A 659 38.38 -3.16 -11.86
N LYS A 660 39.44 -3.31 -12.68
CA LYS A 660 40.48 -2.30 -12.87
C LYS A 660 40.75 -2.05 -14.35
N GLY A 661 40.93 -0.81 -14.74
CA GLY A 661 41.28 -0.43 -16.09
C GLY A 661 41.03 1.02 -16.39
N TYR A 662 40.67 1.27 -17.64
CA TYR A 662 40.41 2.64 -18.12
C TYR A 662 39.08 2.66 -18.86
N LEU A 663 38.32 3.72 -18.62
CA LEU A 663 37.12 4.08 -19.32
C LEU A 663 37.47 5.14 -20.38
N TYR A 664 37.07 4.95 -21.63
CA TYR A 664 37.20 5.97 -22.68
C TYR A 664 35.94 6.83 -22.73
N ALA A 665 36.07 8.12 -22.43
CA ALA A 665 35.04 9.12 -22.67
C ALA A 665 35.09 9.58 -24.13
N PRO A 666 34.09 9.32 -24.97
CA PRO A 666 34.13 9.62 -26.39
C PRO A 666 34.01 11.13 -26.72
N ALA A 667 33.60 11.96 -25.79
CA ALA A 667 33.54 13.41 -25.91
C ALA A 667 33.71 14.08 -24.55
N ASP A 668 34.03 15.38 -24.54
CA ASP A 668 33.87 16.22 -23.36
C ASP A 668 32.40 16.25 -22.94
N GLY A 669 32.07 16.02 -21.67
CA GLY A 669 30.70 16.01 -21.21
C GLY A 669 30.56 15.61 -19.74
N ILE A 670 29.33 15.67 -19.27
CA ILE A 670 28.94 15.14 -17.97
C ILE A 670 28.50 13.68 -18.15
N TYR A 671 29.12 12.79 -17.40
CA TYR A 671 28.82 11.37 -17.42
C TYR A 671 28.14 10.99 -16.10
N GLU A 672 27.00 10.36 -16.18
CA GLU A 672 26.30 9.77 -15.04
C GLU A 672 26.71 8.31 -14.91
N PHE A 673 27.11 7.95 -13.70
CA PHE A 673 27.48 6.63 -13.27
C PHE A 673 26.40 6.10 -12.34
N ALA A 674 26.05 4.83 -12.45
CA ALA A 674 25.16 4.16 -11.54
C ALA A 674 25.70 2.79 -11.17
N LEU A 675 25.67 2.49 -9.87
CA LEU A 675 25.88 1.17 -9.30
C LEU A 675 24.57 0.70 -8.68
N ASP A 676 24.13 -0.49 -9.06
CA ASP A 676 23.03 -1.23 -8.52
C ASP A 676 23.59 -2.53 -7.99
N SER A 677 23.67 -2.69 -6.68
CA SER A 677 24.33 -3.83 -6.05
C SER A 677 23.60 -4.33 -4.82
N ASP A 678 23.74 -5.62 -4.60
CA ASP A 678 23.46 -6.40 -3.41
C ASP A 678 24.67 -7.29 -3.20
N ASP A 679 25.55 -7.09 -2.27
CA ASP A 679 25.73 -6.08 -1.23
C ASP A 679 26.56 -4.88 -1.69
N GLY A 680 27.61 -4.53 -0.89
CA GLY A 680 28.39 -3.33 -0.99
C GLY A 680 29.24 -3.16 -2.23
N SER A 681 29.30 -1.92 -2.75
CA SER A 681 30.12 -1.57 -3.91
C SER A 681 30.63 -0.13 -3.85
N GLN A 682 31.74 0.12 -4.53
CA GLN A 682 32.34 1.45 -4.70
C GLN A 682 32.82 1.65 -6.13
N TRP A 683 32.76 2.88 -6.66
CA TRP A 683 33.27 3.23 -7.97
C TRP A 683 34.23 4.44 -7.88
N LEU A 684 35.44 4.24 -8.32
CA LEU A 684 36.47 5.29 -8.38
C LEU A 684 36.74 5.67 -9.85
N ILE A 685 36.90 6.97 -10.10
CA ILE A 685 37.35 7.55 -11.38
C ILE A 685 38.59 8.41 -11.11
N ASP A 686 39.67 8.16 -11.84
CA ASP A 686 40.98 8.82 -11.68
C ASP A 686 41.44 8.87 -10.21
N GLY A 687 41.16 7.78 -9.46
CA GLY A 687 41.49 7.62 -8.04
C GLY A 687 40.57 8.38 -7.07
N THR A 688 39.55 9.06 -7.58
CA THR A 688 38.55 9.72 -6.75
C THR A 688 37.34 8.82 -6.55
N LEU A 689 36.91 8.59 -5.31
CA LEU A 689 35.69 7.85 -5.00
C LEU A 689 34.47 8.66 -5.51
N LEU A 690 33.84 8.12 -6.54
CA LEU A 690 32.67 8.75 -7.18
C LEU A 690 31.36 8.25 -6.62
N ILE A 691 31.22 6.93 -6.46
CA ILE A 691 30.05 6.31 -5.85
C ILE A 691 30.51 5.51 -4.64
N ASP A 692 29.86 5.76 -3.52
CA ASP A 692 29.99 4.99 -2.30
C ASP A 692 28.65 4.30 -1.98
N ASN A 693 28.63 2.98 -2.15
CA ASN A 693 27.52 2.09 -1.84
C ASN A 693 28.04 0.93 -0.97
N ASP A 694 28.96 1.24 -0.03
CA ASP A 694 29.67 0.28 0.80
C ASP A 694 28.79 -0.22 1.96
N GLY A 695 29.13 -1.39 2.51
CA GLY A 695 28.45 -2.04 3.61
C GLY A 695 27.41 -3.09 3.18
N PRO A 696 26.99 -3.97 4.10
CA PRO A 696 25.97 -4.98 3.83
C PRO A 696 24.58 -4.34 3.64
N HIS A 697 23.92 -4.66 2.53
CA HIS A 697 22.56 -4.18 2.24
C HIS A 697 21.91 -5.02 1.14
N SER A 698 20.56 -5.04 1.10
CA SER A 698 19.83 -5.52 -0.06
C SER A 698 20.04 -4.58 -1.25
N THR A 699 19.57 -4.96 -2.43
CA THR A 699 19.76 -4.19 -3.68
C THR A 699 19.49 -2.69 -3.50
N ILE A 700 20.55 -1.88 -3.64
CA ILE A 700 20.50 -0.40 -3.61
C ILE A 700 21.12 0.16 -4.87
N VAL A 701 20.46 1.14 -5.49
CA VAL A 701 20.98 1.90 -6.64
C VAL A 701 21.57 3.22 -6.13
N ARG A 702 22.85 3.46 -6.41
CA ARG A 702 23.52 4.76 -6.18
C ARG A 702 23.94 5.36 -7.51
N ARG A 703 23.75 6.68 -7.64
CA ARG A 703 24.10 7.46 -8.83
C ARG A 703 24.94 8.64 -8.46
N ASN A 704 25.92 8.98 -9.32
CA ASN A 704 26.68 10.20 -9.23
C ASN A 704 27.18 10.61 -10.63
N GLN A 705 27.68 11.85 -10.76
CA GLN A 705 28.13 12.40 -12.03
C GLN A 705 29.59 12.86 -11.95
N ALA A 706 30.28 12.78 -13.09
CA ALA A 706 31.59 13.36 -13.29
C ALA A 706 31.67 14.11 -14.61
N ALA A 707 32.33 15.26 -14.64
CA ALA A 707 32.63 15.98 -15.88
C ALA A 707 33.98 15.47 -16.41
N LEU A 708 33.97 14.80 -17.56
CA LEU A 708 35.17 14.18 -18.14
C LEU A 708 35.57 14.84 -19.46
N ARG A 709 36.86 15.06 -19.67
CA ARG A 709 37.42 15.39 -20.99
C ARG A 709 37.39 14.14 -21.86
N GLN A 710 37.29 14.33 -23.16
CA GLN A 710 37.46 13.25 -24.13
C GLN A 710 38.80 12.55 -23.94
N GLY A 711 38.79 11.22 -23.78
CA GLY A 711 39.99 10.42 -23.60
C GLY A 711 39.86 9.33 -22.54
N TRP A 712 40.99 8.80 -22.07
CA TRP A 712 41.05 7.74 -21.09
C TRP A 712 41.02 8.26 -19.66
N HIS A 713 40.24 7.61 -18.80
CA HIS A 713 40.13 7.84 -17.37
C HIS A 713 40.32 6.53 -16.63
N ALA A 714 41.15 6.52 -15.59
CA ALA A 714 41.29 5.33 -14.76
C ALA A 714 39.95 5.01 -14.07
N THR A 715 39.55 3.76 -14.13
CA THR A 715 38.31 3.30 -13.49
C THR A 715 38.58 2.07 -12.63
N GLU A 716 38.02 2.07 -11.44
CA GLU A 716 38.10 0.94 -10.50
C GLU A 716 36.73 0.77 -9.83
N VAL A 717 36.22 -0.47 -9.85
CA VAL A 717 34.95 -0.81 -9.17
C VAL A 717 35.24 -1.95 -8.19
N HIS A 718 34.85 -1.75 -6.93
CA HIS A 718 34.91 -2.73 -5.87
C HIS A 718 33.53 -3.27 -5.61
N TYR A 719 33.42 -4.56 -5.32
CA TYR A 719 32.16 -5.22 -4.96
C TYR A 719 32.42 -6.43 -4.06
N PHE A 720 31.57 -6.64 -3.07
CA PHE A 720 31.55 -7.86 -2.26
C PHE A 720 30.13 -8.37 -2.06
N ASP A 721 30.00 -9.69 -1.91
CA ASP A 721 28.80 -10.41 -1.49
C ASP A 721 28.98 -10.85 -0.04
N TYR A 722 28.00 -10.52 0.82
CA TYR A 722 28.03 -10.81 2.25
C TYR A 722 26.96 -11.85 2.60
N ASN A 723 27.34 -12.92 3.31
CA ASN A 723 26.44 -13.97 3.75
C ASN A 723 25.75 -14.82 2.66
N ASP A 724 26.31 -14.93 1.48
CA ASP A 724 25.93 -15.95 0.50
C ASP A 724 24.47 -15.90 0.03
N ASN A 725 23.92 -14.72 -0.18
CA ASN A 725 22.54 -14.52 -0.59
C ASN A 725 22.32 -14.45 -2.12
N GLY A 726 23.38 -14.62 -2.92
CA GLY A 726 23.31 -14.53 -4.39
C GLY A 726 23.35 -13.09 -4.88
N GLY A 727 24.41 -12.38 -4.50
CA GLY A 727 24.64 -10.98 -4.77
C GLY A 727 24.52 -10.56 -6.24
N THR A 728 24.17 -9.32 -6.49
CA THR A 728 24.01 -8.74 -7.83
C THR A 728 24.84 -7.48 -7.98
N LEU A 729 25.38 -7.26 -9.19
CA LEU A 729 26.06 -6.02 -9.56
C LEU A 729 25.68 -5.61 -10.97
N HIS A 730 25.07 -4.46 -11.10
CA HIS A 730 24.81 -3.79 -12.38
C HIS A 730 25.41 -2.40 -12.37
N ALA A 731 26.23 -2.12 -13.37
CA ALA A 731 26.88 -0.83 -13.51
C ALA A 731 26.57 -0.20 -14.87
N THR A 732 26.22 1.08 -14.86
CA THR A 732 25.96 1.83 -16.09
C THR A 732 26.69 3.16 -16.13
N VAL A 733 27.12 3.56 -17.33
CA VAL A 733 27.67 4.90 -17.61
C VAL A 733 26.96 5.46 -18.82
N ARG A 734 26.50 6.68 -18.72
CA ARG A 734 25.91 7.40 -19.85
C ARG A 734 26.38 8.86 -19.90
N CYS A 735 26.62 9.38 -21.09
CA CYS A 735 26.83 10.81 -21.27
C CYS A 735 25.46 11.51 -21.12
N VAL A 736 25.35 12.45 -20.16
CA VAL A 736 24.09 13.18 -19.90
C VAL A 736 23.77 14.09 -21.07
N ASP A 737 24.76 14.76 -21.64
CA ASP A 737 24.61 15.71 -22.74
C ASP A 737 24.30 15.04 -24.08
N ASN A 738 24.71 13.78 -24.24
CA ASN A 738 24.45 12.97 -25.44
C ASN A 738 24.36 11.46 -25.10
N PRO A 739 23.16 10.96 -24.78
CA PRO A 739 22.96 9.56 -24.38
C PRO A 739 23.28 8.52 -25.46
N ALA A 740 23.46 8.94 -26.73
CA ALA A 740 23.84 8.02 -27.80
C ALA A 740 25.34 7.65 -27.77
N LEU A 741 26.16 8.41 -27.07
CA LEU A 741 27.60 8.12 -26.91
C LEU A 741 27.79 6.91 -25.99
N GLN A 742 28.61 5.96 -26.44
CA GLN A 742 28.94 4.75 -25.68
C GLN A 742 30.38 4.85 -25.18
N VAL A 743 30.55 4.56 -23.90
CA VAL A 743 31.90 4.40 -23.31
C VAL A 743 32.47 3.03 -23.68
N THR A 744 33.79 2.93 -23.68
CA THR A 744 34.51 1.65 -23.87
C THR A 744 35.54 1.45 -22.77
N TYR A 745 35.90 0.21 -22.50
CA TYR A 745 36.84 -0.15 -21.45
C TYR A 745 38.06 -0.83 -21.99
N LYS A 746 39.28 -0.51 -21.45
CA LYS A 746 40.55 -1.21 -21.71
C LYS A 746 41.37 -1.30 -20.43
N HIS A 747 42.35 -2.24 -20.39
CA HIS A 747 43.34 -2.34 -19.35
C HIS A 747 44.77 -2.49 -19.90
#